data_05c988f0dea99a00e24c47806a8ca251
#
_entry.id   05c988f0dea99a00e24c47806a8ca251
#
_cell.length_a   1.000
_cell.length_b   1.000
_cell.length_c   1.000
_cell.angle_alpha   90.00
_cell.angle_beta   90.00
_cell.angle_gamma   90.00
#
_symmetry.space_group_name_H-M   'P 1'
#
loop_
_entity.id
_entity.type
_entity.pdbx_description
1 polymer ?
#
loop_
_entity_poly.entity_id
_entity_poly.type
_entity_poly.pdbx_seq_one_letter_code
_entity_poly.pdbx_strand_id
1 'polypeptide(L)'
;MRAEEAGGIVLEELSITAEGRPAPAGVPFGVSAPPGSSPSVIEQPLGATATRVGRTDTIENRPATSLGSVLANSPGVTVRQGNGGRDVVISIRGNNARSTGVIRNMVVLEDGFLLTQPDGASRFDLVDPRAYSRIDVFRGPQSALFGNYATGGALAFRTRTGREIDXXXXXXXXXXXXXXXXXXXLSNYFTVGGVSGPVEISLFASDVRAGGYQDHSAYDTQTINLLASYTPTPDNRFTLKVINNQLQADLPARASLDQYRINPEQRGCAKAATAAPGCTLTNLFANGAFGRTVGVTATEGGFGRDDRRTVVALRWEHDLDAQTTWRTQLGFDERNFDQPFYTSAVRGSYPSLTFLSDLTRRYDLMGLPAVGYVAFTSEILDNHVTTFNRAPGAGRPALGALIGDLRGDQTNLGGRARTEVALSDQWSGLLGLSATNTTITGRNSAYTYSEAGRTASVVDAARSFLNVAPELAVVYRPRDAWSVRGRVATGYATPTGSNLFVTSAGLPGNNTQLQAQKNLGFDLGVDWTPVDSLRISLTGFYEFFRNELLSQSPGGGRLSYFINAPASEHRGVELGGDWAFAPGWRGTLAYSFDDQIYTRFTELLSAGAVTARLDRAGKSIPGVPAHQLLARVGYDQVGGPLDGLGAFVETVVQDGVLIDNGNRLRTPGYAILNANVHYATELTGGYAKRLSLYLEVRNLLDTTFIASALNLTSTLSRTTGLENGAATLAGTAGSILAGAPRNVVGGLKLTF
;
A
#
# COMPACT_ATOMS: atom_id res chain seq x y z
N MET A 1 5.23 -14.61 -20.36
CA MET A 1 3.89 -15.20 -20.61
C MET A 1 3.99 -16.20 -21.71
N ARG A 2 3.39 -17.35 -21.51
CA ARG A 2 3.55 -18.43 -22.45
C ARG A 2 2.26 -19.03 -22.92
N ALA A 3 1.20 -18.21 -22.90
CA ALA A 3 -0.09 -18.69 -23.34
C ALA A 3 -0.04 -19.21 -24.76
N GLU A 4 0.70 -18.54 -25.61
CA GLU A 4 0.78 -18.89 -27.02
C GLU A 4 1.69 -20.08 -27.30
N GLU A 5 2.50 -20.50 -26.34
CA GLU A 5 3.51 -21.53 -26.61
C GLU A 5 2.93 -22.91 -26.75
N ALA A 6 1.86 -23.17 -26.03
CA ALA A 6 1.32 -24.53 -25.99
C ALA A 6 0.01 -24.66 -26.73
N GLY A 7 -0.38 -23.64 -27.49
CA GLY A 7 -1.71 -23.65 -28.07
C GLY A 7 -2.79 -23.58 -27.03
N GLY A 8 -2.38 -23.54 -25.78
CA GLY A 8 -3.22 -23.30 -24.62
C GLY A 8 -2.51 -22.29 -23.78
N ILE A 9 -3.13 -21.88 -22.72
CA ILE A 9 -2.60 -20.81 -21.89
C ILE A 9 -2.02 -21.39 -20.62
N VAL A 10 -0.80 -20.98 -20.30
CA VAL A 10 -0.17 -21.30 -19.04
C VAL A 10 -0.13 -20.02 -18.22
N LEU A 11 -0.72 -20.08 -17.04
CA LEU A 11 -0.80 -18.93 -16.17
C LEU A 11 0.47 -18.82 -15.36
N GLU A 12 1.25 -17.80 -15.60
CA GLU A 12 2.52 -17.66 -14.88
C GLU A 12 2.42 -16.74 -13.68
N GLU A 13 1.38 -15.94 -13.58
CA GLU A 13 1.27 -14.98 -12.49
C GLU A 13 0.95 -15.64 -11.16
N LEU A 14 0.42 -16.84 -11.16
CA LEU A 14 0.11 -17.55 -9.92
C LEU A 14 1.25 -18.42 -9.44
N SER A 15 2.40 -18.29 -10.04
CA SER A 15 3.54 -19.09 -9.67
C SER A 15 3.98 -18.80 -8.24
N ILE A 16 4.31 -19.84 -7.49
CA ILE A 16 5.00 -19.68 -6.22
C ILE A 16 6.43 -20.19 -6.30
N THR A 17 6.86 -20.62 -7.48
CA THR A 17 8.27 -20.92 -7.73
C THR A 17 8.69 -20.16 -8.98
N ALA A 18 9.99 -20.12 -9.22
CA ALA A 18 10.52 -19.47 -10.41
C ALA A 18 10.02 -20.09 -11.69
N GLU A 19 9.66 -21.38 -11.67
CA GLU A 19 9.20 -22.09 -12.85
C GLU A 19 7.70 -22.02 -13.06
N GLY A 20 7.00 -21.29 -12.19
CA GLY A 20 5.58 -21.12 -12.35
C GLY A 20 4.73 -22.19 -11.73
N ARG A 21 5.26 -22.95 -10.79
CA ARG A 21 4.49 -23.97 -10.10
C ARG A 21 4.96 -24.13 -8.66
N PRO A 22 4.11 -24.72 -7.81
CA PRO A 22 4.48 -24.90 -6.42
C PRO A 22 5.74 -25.75 -6.28
N ALA A 23 6.51 -25.47 -5.21
CA ALA A 23 7.67 -26.27 -4.91
C ALA A 23 7.23 -27.71 -4.60
N PRO A 24 8.01 -28.69 -5.00
CA PRO A 24 7.65 -30.07 -4.66
C PRO A 24 7.57 -30.27 -3.15
N ALA A 25 6.65 -31.15 -2.74
CA ALA A 25 6.51 -31.47 -1.33
C ALA A 25 7.81 -32.12 -0.83
N GLY A 26 8.14 -31.81 0.43
CA GLY A 26 9.34 -32.35 1.02
C GLY A 26 10.59 -31.55 0.77
N VAL A 27 10.50 -30.51 -0.06
CA VAL A 27 11.65 -29.64 -0.35
C VAL A 27 11.30 -28.24 0.09
N PRO A 28 11.91 -27.72 1.15
CA PRO A 28 11.60 -26.36 1.59
C PRO A 28 11.96 -25.33 0.53
N PHE A 29 11.25 -24.22 0.54
CA PHE A 29 11.61 -23.09 -0.30
C PHE A 29 13.02 -22.65 0.02
N GLY A 30 13.75 -22.23 -1.01
CA GLY A 30 15.10 -21.78 -0.84
C GLY A 30 16.14 -22.85 -1.14
N VAL A 31 15.78 -24.14 -1.03
CA VAL A 31 16.74 -25.18 -1.33
C VAL A 31 17.14 -25.14 -2.80
N SER A 32 16.19 -24.80 -3.67
CA SER A 32 16.44 -24.76 -5.10
C SER A 32 17.01 -23.43 -5.58
N ALA A 33 17.20 -22.45 -4.70
CA ALA A 33 17.72 -21.16 -5.10
C ALA A 33 19.15 -21.30 -5.62
N PRO A 34 19.50 -20.68 -6.75
CA PRO A 34 20.87 -20.74 -7.21
C PRO A 34 21.82 -20.03 -6.25
N PRO A 35 23.06 -20.46 -6.15
CA PRO A 35 24.03 -19.71 -5.35
C PRO A 35 24.14 -18.27 -5.84
N GLY A 36 24.27 -17.34 -4.87
CA GLY A 36 24.38 -15.94 -5.18
C GLY A 36 23.08 -15.23 -5.42
N SER A 37 21.94 -15.94 -5.40
CA SER A 37 20.62 -15.31 -5.56
C SER A 37 20.04 -15.03 -4.18
N SER A 38 19.01 -14.16 -4.16
CA SER A 38 18.32 -13.87 -2.92
C SER A 38 17.71 -15.16 -2.35
N PRO A 39 17.78 -15.35 -1.03
CA PRO A 39 17.25 -16.59 -0.46
C PRO A 39 15.74 -16.70 -0.63
N SER A 40 15.29 -17.88 -1.05
CA SER A 40 13.86 -18.09 -1.26
C SER A 40 13.06 -18.07 0.03
N VAL A 41 13.69 -18.29 1.19
CA VAL A 41 12.96 -18.21 2.45
C VAL A 41 12.41 -16.82 2.70
N ILE A 42 13.01 -15.79 2.10
CA ILE A 42 12.51 -14.44 2.20
C ILE A 42 11.51 -14.16 1.08
N GLU A 43 11.81 -14.63 -0.14
CA GLU A 43 10.98 -14.35 -1.28
C GLU A 43 9.73 -15.23 -1.35
N GLN A 44 9.83 -16.44 -0.86
CA GLN A 44 8.73 -17.39 -0.89
C GLN A 44 8.67 -18.14 0.44
N PRO A 45 8.28 -17.43 1.52
CA PRO A 45 8.24 -18.08 2.83
C PRO A 45 7.30 -19.27 2.83
N LEU A 46 7.74 -20.37 3.41
CA LEU A 46 6.95 -21.60 3.46
C LEU A 46 5.64 -21.34 4.22
N GLY A 47 4.55 -21.78 3.64
CA GLY A 47 3.25 -21.68 4.30
C GLY A 47 2.58 -20.32 4.24
N ALA A 48 3.22 -19.33 3.65
CA ALA A 48 2.62 -18.00 3.57
C ALA A 48 1.38 -18.00 2.68
N THR A 49 0.40 -17.21 3.05
CA THR A 49 -0.73 -16.92 2.18
C THR A 49 -0.31 -15.79 1.26
N ALA A 50 -0.15 -16.11 -0.02
CA ALA A 50 0.47 -15.16 -0.93
C ALA A 50 -0.23 -15.15 -2.28
N THR A 51 -0.19 -13.99 -2.92
CA THR A 51 -0.61 -13.84 -4.32
C THR A 51 0.55 -13.19 -5.07
N ARG A 52 0.92 -13.76 -6.20
CA ARG A 52 1.87 -13.12 -7.10
C ARG A 52 1.11 -12.43 -8.21
N VAL A 53 1.29 -11.12 -8.32
CA VAL A 53 0.63 -10.31 -9.33
C VAL A 53 1.63 -10.03 -10.43
N GLY A 54 1.39 -10.60 -11.61
CA GLY A 54 2.23 -10.36 -12.77
C GLY A 54 1.74 -9.17 -13.56
N ARG A 55 2.31 -8.99 -14.74
CA ARG A 55 2.05 -7.80 -15.56
C ARG A 55 0.83 -7.93 -16.47
N THR A 56 0.42 -9.15 -16.82
CA THR A 56 -0.67 -9.35 -17.78
C THR A 56 -1.99 -8.86 -17.19
N ASP A 57 -2.70 -8.01 -17.91
CA ASP A 57 -3.99 -7.43 -17.53
C ASP A 57 -3.95 -6.59 -16.25
N THR A 58 -2.78 -6.34 -15.72
CA THR A 58 -2.62 -5.45 -14.56
C THR A 58 -1.77 -4.23 -14.91
N ILE A 59 -0.72 -4.42 -15.65
CA ILE A 59 0.21 -3.35 -16.04
C ILE A 59 0.30 -3.23 -17.55
N GLU A 60 0.46 -4.38 -18.25
CA GLU A 60 0.58 -4.36 -19.70
C GLU A 60 -0.75 -3.99 -20.32
N ASN A 61 -0.69 -3.14 -21.34
CA ASN A 61 -1.84 -2.77 -22.13
C ASN A 61 -2.91 -2.02 -21.36
N ARG A 62 -2.51 -1.34 -20.29
CA ARG A 62 -3.44 -0.47 -19.55
C ARG A 62 -2.67 0.65 -18.86
N PRO A 63 -3.37 1.67 -18.35
CA PRO A 63 -2.67 2.86 -17.83
C PRO A 63 -1.71 2.59 -16.68
N ALA A 64 -2.13 1.85 -15.68
CA ALA A 64 -1.30 1.40 -14.55
C ALA A 64 -0.40 2.49 -13.98
N THR A 65 -0.93 3.69 -13.78
CA THR A 65 -0.15 4.78 -13.20
C THR A 65 -0.20 4.81 -11.68
N SER A 66 -1.04 3.97 -11.08
CA SER A 66 -1.07 3.77 -9.63
C SER A 66 -1.37 2.31 -9.36
N LEU A 67 -1.30 1.93 -8.08
CA LEU A 67 -1.42 0.53 -7.71
C LEU A 67 -2.85 0.01 -7.63
N GLY A 68 -3.84 0.87 -7.75
CA GLY A 68 -5.21 0.45 -7.53
C GLY A 68 -5.66 -0.73 -8.38
N SER A 69 -5.56 -0.59 -9.69
CA SER A 69 -6.02 -1.65 -10.59
C SER A 69 -5.06 -2.84 -10.58
N VAL A 70 -3.81 -2.62 -10.19
CA VAL A 70 -2.81 -3.71 -10.21
C VAL A 70 -3.07 -4.67 -9.06
N LEU A 71 -3.25 -4.14 -7.87
CA LEU A 71 -3.39 -4.98 -6.68
C LEU A 71 -4.80 -5.53 -6.49
N ALA A 72 -5.77 -5.08 -7.27
CA ALA A 72 -7.11 -5.65 -7.21
C ALA A 72 -7.12 -7.14 -7.55
N ASN A 73 -6.08 -7.62 -8.20
CA ASN A 73 -5.94 -9.05 -8.52
C ASN A 73 -5.74 -9.92 -7.29
N SER A 74 -5.38 -9.34 -6.16
CA SER A 74 -5.16 -10.13 -4.94
C SER A 74 -6.37 -10.10 -4.05
N PRO A 75 -6.94 -11.26 -3.68
CA PRO A 75 -7.94 -11.23 -2.62
C PRO A 75 -7.31 -10.73 -1.33
N GLY A 76 -8.12 -10.23 -0.43
CA GLY A 76 -7.64 -9.75 0.85
C GLY A 76 -7.00 -8.39 0.84
N VAL A 77 -6.87 -7.76 -0.32
CA VAL A 77 -6.25 -6.45 -0.47
C VAL A 77 -7.30 -5.46 -0.94
N THR A 78 -7.43 -4.36 -0.23
CA THR A 78 -8.28 -3.25 -0.63
C THR A 78 -7.38 -2.07 -0.95
N VAL A 79 -7.55 -1.47 -2.12
CA VAL A 79 -6.82 -0.28 -2.50
C VAL A 79 -7.82 0.83 -2.70
N ARG A 80 -7.69 1.91 -1.94
CA ARG A 80 -8.56 3.04 -2.12
C ARG A 80 -7.75 4.29 -2.37
N GLN A 81 -8.41 5.28 -2.95
CA GLN A 81 -7.77 6.55 -3.25
C GLN A 81 -7.41 7.25 -1.95
N GLY A 82 -6.19 7.80 -1.90
CA GLY A 82 -5.80 8.65 -0.79
C GLY A 82 -6.12 10.10 -1.09
N ASN A 83 -5.33 10.98 -0.52
CA ASN A 83 -5.47 12.41 -0.78
C ASN A 83 -4.57 12.79 -1.94
N GLY A 84 -5.15 12.95 -3.12
CA GLY A 84 -4.38 13.34 -4.28
C GLY A 84 -4.18 12.23 -5.28
N GLY A 85 -3.71 12.57 -6.44
CA GLY A 85 -3.81 11.74 -7.61
C GLY A 85 -3.03 10.43 -7.61
N ARG A 86 -1.80 10.41 -7.14
CA ARG A 86 -0.99 9.19 -7.13
C ARG A 86 -1.14 8.44 -5.80
N ASP A 87 -1.68 9.09 -4.80
CA ASP A 87 -1.75 8.54 -3.45
C ASP A 87 -2.79 7.44 -3.36
N VAL A 88 -2.39 6.29 -2.84
CA VAL A 88 -3.31 5.19 -2.57
C VAL A 88 -3.08 4.69 -1.15
N VAL A 89 -4.15 4.17 -0.56
CA VAL A 89 -4.11 3.52 0.73
C VAL A 89 -4.35 2.04 0.49
N ILE A 90 -3.38 1.23 0.87
CA ILE A 90 -3.45 -0.21 0.69
C ILE A 90 -3.73 -0.84 2.05
N SER A 91 -4.75 -1.67 2.08
CA SER A 91 -5.16 -2.38 3.29
C SER A 91 -5.11 -3.87 3.01
N ILE A 92 -4.45 -4.61 3.91
CA ILE A 92 -4.43 -6.07 3.83
C ILE A 92 -5.22 -6.60 4.99
N ARG A 93 -6.30 -7.31 4.69
CA ARG A 93 -7.20 -7.87 5.70
C ARG A 93 -7.69 -6.80 6.68
N GLY A 94 -7.98 -5.61 6.14
CA GLY A 94 -8.48 -4.50 6.94
C GLY A 94 -7.43 -3.73 7.71
N ASN A 95 -6.20 -4.18 7.76
CA ASN A 95 -5.12 -3.39 8.33
C ASN A 95 -4.89 -2.18 7.44
N ASN A 96 -4.98 -0.99 8.00
CA ASN A 96 -4.90 0.29 7.29
C ASN A 96 -6.18 0.72 6.59
N ALA A 97 -7.29 0.02 6.80
CA ALA A 97 -8.55 0.43 6.18
C ALA A 97 -8.93 1.85 6.58
N ARG A 98 -8.46 2.33 7.72
CA ARG A 98 -8.80 3.63 8.26
C ARG A 98 -7.74 4.70 8.03
N SER A 99 -6.63 4.34 7.44
CA SER A 99 -5.51 5.27 7.27
C SER A 99 -5.84 6.35 6.25
N THR A 100 -5.13 7.48 6.35
CA THR A 100 -5.40 8.65 5.53
C THR A 100 -4.30 9.03 4.57
N GLY A 101 -3.22 8.27 4.50
CA GLY A 101 -2.15 8.62 3.58
C GLY A 101 -0.89 7.86 3.86
N VAL A 102 -0.33 8.04 5.05
CA VAL A 102 0.80 7.23 5.46
C VAL A 102 0.25 5.91 5.97
N ILE A 103 0.78 4.83 5.43
CA ILE A 103 0.28 3.49 5.69
C ILE A 103 1.28 2.77 6.56
N ARG A 104 0.76 2.07 7.56
CA ARG A 104 1.57 1.22 8.42
C ARG A 104 1.00 -0.18 8.38
N ASN A 105 1.50 -1.05 9.22
CA ASN A 105 0.98 -2.41 9.38
C ASN A 105 1.24 -3.31 8.20
N MET A 106 2.14 -2.91 7.32
CA MET A 106 2.67 -3.79 6.30
C MET A 106 4.10 -3.36 6.00
N VAL A 107 4.92 -4.32 5.64
CA VAL A 107 6.30 -4.06 5.27
C VAL A 107 6.39 -4.09 3.75
N VAL A 108 7.03 -3.09 3.18
CA VAL A 108 7.16 -2.97 1.74
C VAL A 108 8.62 -3.11 1.38
N LEU A 109 8.89 -4.00 0.43
CA LEU A 109 10.24 -4.27 -0.06
C LEU A 109 10.27 -4.03 -1.55
N GLU A 110 11.40 -3.55 -2.04
CA GLU A 110 11.62 -3.46 -3.47
C GLU A 110 12.97 -4.07 -3.79
N ASP A 111 12.95 -5.12 -4.61
CA ASP A 111 14.17 -5.89 -4.95
C ASP A 111 14.91 -6.33 -3.69
N GLY A 112 14.16 -6.66 -2.64
CA GLY A 112 14.72 -7.09 -1.39
C GLY A 112 15.14 -5.99 -0.45
N PHE A 113 15.12 -4.74 -0.88
CA PHE A 113 15.46 -3.61 -0.02
C PHE A 113 14.20 -3.07 0.64
N LEU A 114 14.34 -2.65 1.89
CA LEU A 114 13.22 -2.15 2.67
C LEU A 114 12.82 -0.75 2.20
N LEU A 115 11.57 -0.57 1.80
CA LEU A 115 11.02 0.75 1.48
C LEU A 115 10.24 1.34 2.63
N THR A 116 9.77 0.52 3.55
CA THR A 116 9.11 1.01 4.75
C THR A 116 10.15 1.70 5.62
N GLN A 117 9.84 2.90 6.09
CA GLN A 117 10.76 3.62 6.97
C GLN A 117 10.70 3.05 8.39
N PRO A 118 11.68 3.36 9.24
CA PRO A 118 11.73 2.71 10.56
C PRO A 118 10.53 2.97 11.46
N ASP A 119 9.76 4.02 11.21
CA ASP A 119 8.52 4.25 11.95
C ASP A 119 7.33 3.52 11.35
N GLY A 120 7.57 2.61 10.42
CA GLY A 120 6.53 1.83 9.78
C GLY A 120 5.86 2.50 8.61
N ALA A 121 6.24 3.71 8.29
CA ALA A 121 5.55 4.47 7.27
C ALA A 121 5.89 3.96 5.87
N SER A 122 4.86 3.73 5.08
CA SER A 122 4.99 3.43 3.67
C SER A 122 4.12 4.39 2.88
N ARG A 123 4.68 4.90 1.80
CA ARG A 123 3.92 5.73 0.86
C ARG A 123 4.17 5.19 -0.53
N PHE A 124 3.14 5.24 -1.34
CA PHE A 124 3.21 4.68 -2.68
C PHE A 124 3.27 5.74 -3.77
N ASP A 125 3.49 6.99 -3.39
CA ASP A 125 3.68 8.06 -4.38
C ASP A 125 4.89 7.81 -5.26
N LEU A 126 5.94 7.21 -4.69
CA LEU A 126 7.16 6.94 -5.44
C LEU A 126 7.05 5.70 -6.32
N VAL A 127 5.96 4.97 -6.22
CA VAL A 127 5.80 3.72 -6.95
C VAL A 127 5.11 3.98 -8.27
N ASP A 128 5.79 3.62 -9.36
CA ASP A 128 5.18 3.56 -10.68
C ASP A 128 5.08 2.09 -11.05
N PRO A 129 3.89 1.51 -11.11
CA PRO A 129 3.79 0.06 -11.33
C PRO A 129 4.43 -0.44 -12.60
N ARG A 130 4.59 0.43 -13.59
CA ARG A 130 5.14 0.01 -14.87
C ARG A 130 6.61 -0.39 -14.78
N ALA A 131 7.27 -0.06 -13.66
CA ALA A 131 8.66 -0.45 -13.44
C ALA A 131 8.81 -1.92 -13.04
N TYR A 132 7.73 -2.58 -12.66
CA TYR A 132 7.85 -3.87 -11.99
C TYR A 132 7.53 -5.04 -12.89
N SER A 133 8.27 -6.14 -12.68
CA SER A 133 7.97 -7.41 -13.33
C SER A 133 6.89 -8.17 -12.58
N ARG A 134 6.84 -8.01 -11.24
CA ARG A 134 5.81 -8.66 -10.45
C ARG A 134 5.73 -8.01 -9.08
N ILE A 135 4.62 -8.24 -8.42
CA ILE A 135 4.41 -7.82 -7.04
C ILE A 135 3.92 -9.04 -6.27
N ASP A 136 4.59 -9.38 -5.19
CA ASP A 136 4.16 -10.46 -4.32
C ASP A 136 3.47 -9.86 -3.10
N VAL A 137 2.28 -10.36 -2.81
CA VAL A 137 1.47 -9.91 -1.69
C VAL A 137 1.42 -11.03 -0.66
N PHE A 138 1.91 -10.78 0.55
CA PHE A 138 1.85 -11.74 1.64
C PHE A 138 0.82 -11.25 2.64
N ARG A 139 -0.17 -12.07 2.96
CA ARG A 139 -1.27 -11.66 3.82
C ARG A 139 -1.17 -12.34 5.17
N GLY A 140 -1.53 -11.59 6.20
CA GLY A 140 -1.47 -12.04 7.58
C GLY A 140 -0.18 -11.60 8.24
N PRO A 141 -0.04 -11.87 9.55
CA PRO A 141 1.12 -11.39 10.29
C PRO A 141 2.43 -11.94 9.73
N GLN A 142 3.42 -11.07 9.60
CA GLN A 142 4.72 -11.43 9.04
C GLN A 142 5.87 -10.93 9.93
N SER A 143 5.60 -10.65 11.21
CA SER A 143 6.65 -10.07 12.04
C SER A 143 7.78 -11.05 12.36
N ALA A 144 7.53 -12.35 12.31
CA ALA A 144 8.61 -13.32 12.51
C ALA A 144 9.68 -13.21 11.42
N LEU A 145 9.30 -12.73 10.23
CA LEU A 145 10.26 -12.58 9.14
C LEU A 145 10.67 -11.12 8.93
N PHE A 146 9.79 -10.16 9.19
CA PHE A 146 10.04 -8.76 8.85
C PHE A 146 10.04 -7.81 10.04
N GLY A 147 9.76 -8.28 11.26
CA GLY A 147 9.88 -7.46 12.45
C GLY A 147 8.74 -6.50 12.66
N ASN A 148 9.07 -5.31 13.14
CA ASN A 148 8.08 -4.32 13.53
C ASN A 148 7.20 -3.92 12.33
N TYR A 149 5.92 -3.69 12.60
CA TYR A 149 4.92 -3.17 11.67
C TYR A 149 4.39 -4.16 10.65
N ALA A 150 4.78 -5.42 10.71
CA ALA A 150 4.29 -6.41 9.76
C ALA A 150 3.07 -7.16 10.30
N THR A 151 2.11 -6.43 10.86
CA THR A 151 0.91 -7.05 11.43
C THR A 151 -0.10 -7.49 10.37
N GLY A 152 -0.16 -6.79 9.24
CA GLY A 152 -1.11 -7.12 8.19
C GLY A 152 -0.52 -7.94 7.07
N GLY A 153 0.77 -7.79 6.83
CA GLY A 153 1.39 -8.53 5.75
C GLY A 153 2.60 -7.80 5.20
N ALA A 154 2.93 -8.13 3.95
CA ALA A 154 4.06 -7.52 3.27
C ALA A 154 3.80 -7.46 1.78
N LEU A 155 4.39 -6.46 1.13
CA LEU A 155 4.38 -6.33 -0.33
C LEU A 155 5.82 -6.36 -0.81
N ALA A 156 6.10 -7.21 -1.78
CA ALA A 156 7.45 -7.30 -2.36
C ALA A 156 7.38 -6.96 -3.84
N PHE A 157 7.97 -5.84 -4.20
CA PHE A 157 8.05 -5.38 -5.58
C PHE A 157 9.35 -5.86 -6.20
N ARG A 158 9.27 -6.35 -7.44
CA ARG A 158 10.46 -6.71 -8.21
C ARG A 158 10.47 -5.89 -9.48
N THR A 159 11.52 -5.08 -9.65
CA THR A 159 11.66 -4.33 -10.91
C THR A 159 12.12 -5.26 -12.01
N ARG A 160 11.90 -4.85 -13.24
CA ARG A 160 12.41 -5.59 -14.38
C ARG A 160 13.92 -5.50 -14.37
N THR A 161 14.57 -6.64 -14.55
CA THR A 161 16.03 -6.69 -14.53
C THR A 161 16.61 -6.36 -15.90
N GLY A 162 17.90 -6.08 -15.94
CA GLY A 162 18.57 -5.87 -17.22
C GLY A 162 18.43 -7.05 -18.15
N ARG A 163 18.53 -8.26 -17.61
CA ARG A 163 18.39 -9.47 -18.39
C ARG A 163 16.98 -9.62 -18.97
N GLU A 164 15.96 -9.24 -18.22
CA GLU A 164 14.58 -9.30 -18.69
C GLU A 164 14.31 -8.28 -19.80
N ILE A 165 14.95 -7.12 -19.76
CA ILE A 165 14.80 -6.07 -20.77
C ILE A 165 15.69 -6.39 -21.97
N ASP A 166 16.94 -6.67 -21.73
CA ASP A 166 17.98 -7.15 -22.63
C ASP A 166 17.89 -6.61 -24.01
N UNK A 167 18.04 -5.62 -24.05
CA UNK A 167 18.01 -5.02 -25.34
C UNK A 167 18.00 -3.60 -25.06
N UNK A 168 18.27 -3.11 -25.77
CA UNK A 168 18.01 -1.76 -25.57
C UNK A 168 16.55 -1.73 -25.58
N UNK A 169 16.11 -1.92 -24.89
CA UNK A 169 14.80 -1.72 -24.80
C UNK A 169 14.54 -0.33 -24.47
N UNK A 170 14.24 0.15 -25.17
CA UNK A 170 13.81 1.44 -24.98
C UNK A 170 12.41 1.33 -25.17
N UNK A 171 11.89 1.47 -24.41
CA UNK A 171 10.55 1.51 -24.48
C UNK A 171 10.19 2.94 -24.39
N UNK A 172 9.87 3.24 -25.21
CA UNK A 172 9.37 4.51 -25.27
C UNK A 172 7.96 4.33 -25.14
N UNK A 173 7.64 4.59 -24.31
CA UNK A 173 6.31 4.50 -24.09
C UNK A 173 5.78 5.87 -24.13
N UNK A 174 5.19 5.90 -24.90
CA UNK A 174 4.52 7.09 -25.04
C UNK A 174 3.16 6.78 -24.64
N UNK A 175 2.96 7.08 -23.78
CA UNK A 175 1.68 6.91 -23.34
C UNK A 175 0.95 8.18 -23.55
N UNK A 176 0.37 8.10 -24.33
CA UNK A 176 -0.45 9.20 -24.65
C UNK A 176 -1.75 8.89 -24.08
N UNK A 177 -1.89 9.42 -23.30
CA UNK A 177 -3.14 9.28 -22.67
C UNK A 177 -4.01 10.39 -23.09
N UNK A 178 -4.70 10.04 -23.71
CA UNK A 178 -5.68 10.97 -24.09
C UNK A 178 -6.84 10.75 -23.25
N UNK A 179 -6.84 11.41 -22.53
CA UNK A 179 -8.02 11.33 -21.67
C UNK A 179 -9.01 12.27 -22.20
N UNK A 180 -9.83 11.75 -22.57
CA UNK A 180 -10.91 12.50 -23.04
C UNK A 180 -11.73 13.04 -21.95
N UNK A 181 -11.71 12.86 -21.21
CA UNK A 181 -12.58 13.36 -20.25
C UNK A 181 -11.85 14.38 -19.39
N UNK A 182 -11.99 14.58 -18.81
CA UNK A 182 -11.60 15.51 -17.93
C UNK A 182 -10.22 15.33 -17.34
N UNK A 183 -9.74 14.46 -17.47
CA UNK A 183 -8.54 14.27 -16.85
C UNK A 183 -7.42 14.30 -17.87
N UNK A 184 -6.94 15.05 -18.18
CA UNK A 184 -5.87 15.23 -19.04
C UNK A 184 -4.73 14.45 -18.45
N UNK A 185 -4.55 13.38 -18.77
CA UNK A 185 -3.51 12.57 -18.40
C UNK A 185 -2.56 12.46 -19.49
N LEU A 186 -1.40 12.72 -19.17
CA LEU A 186 -0.26 12.48 -20.06
C LEU A 186 0.81 11.77 -19.27
N SER A 187 1.16 10.57 -19.70
CA SER A 187 2.10 9.74 -18.95
C SER A 187 3.12 9.18 -19.90
N ASN A 188 4.38 9.38 -19.60
CA ASN A 188 5.47 8.90 -20.41
C ASN A 188 6.42 8.09 -19.54
N TYR A 189 6.95 7.02 -20.09
CA TYR A 189 8.02 6.30 -19.40
C TYR A 189 8.93 5.61 -20.39
N PHE A 190 10.12 5.31 -19.92
CA PHE A 190 11.00 4.42 -20.68
C PHE A 190 11.69 3.46 -19.71
N THR A 191 12.08 2.34 -20.26
CA THR A 191 12.88 1.34 -19.57
C THR A 191 14.02 0.96 -20.49
N VAL A 192 15.22 0.91 -19.94
CA VAL A 192 16.39 0.50 -20.71
C VAL A 192 17.22 -0.41 -19.83
N GLY A 193 17.79 -1.44 -20.44
CA GLY A 193 18.60 -2.34 -19.65
C GLY A 193 19.28 -3.39 -20.48
N GLY A 194 20.20 -4.07 -19.85
CA GLY A 194 20.92 -5.13 -20.48
C GLY A 194 21.99 -5.71 -19.60
N VAL A 195 22.73 -6.64 -20.15
CA VAL A 195 23.82 -7.34 -19.48
C VAL A 195 25.08 -7.16 -20.33
N SER A 196 26.18 -6.81 -19.69
CA SER A 196 27.48 -6.72 -20.33
C SER A 196 28.51 -7.30 -19.38
N GLY A 197 28.96 -8.52 -19.67
CA GLY A 197 29.92 -9.18 -18.81
C GLY A 197 29.37 -9.40 -17.41
N PRO A 198 30.08 -8.94 -16.38
CA PRO A 198 29.62 -9.12 -15.00
C PRO A 198 28.60 -8.07 -14.54
N VAL A 199 28.22 -7.13 -15.41
CA VAL A 199 27.36 -6.01 -15.03
C VAL A 199 25.99 -6.20 -15.65
N GLU A 200 24.96 -5.99 -14.85
CA GLU A 200 23.56 -6.01 -15.29
C GLU A 200 22.89 -4.74 -14.77
N ILE A 201 22.26 -3.99 -15.67
CA ILE A 201 21.65 -2.71 -15.31
C ILE A 201 20.27 -2.62 -15.90
N SER A 202 19.34 -2.07 -15.12
CA SER A 202 18.04 -1.64 -15.63
C SER A 202 17.73 -0.26 -15.07
N LEU A 203 17.15 0.59 -15.92
CA LEU A 203 16.77 1.94 -15.56
C LEU A 203 15.37 2.20 -16.06
N PHE A 204 14.52 2.66 -15.16
CA PHE A 204 13.15 3.08 -15.44
C PHE A 204 13.03 4.55 -15.11
N ALA A 205 12.36 5.31 -15.98
CA ALA A 205 12.06 6.71 -15.72
C ALA A 205 10.66 7.02 -16.21
N SER A 206 9.95 7.85 -15.47
CA SER A 206 8.60 8.22 -15.86
C SER A 206 8.30 9.67 -15.51
N ASP A 207 7.34 10.24 -16.24
CA ASP A 207 6.76 11.55 -16.00
C ASP A 207 5.27 11.41 -16.21
N VAL A 208 4.49 11.67 -15.15
CA VAL A 208 3.04 11.53 -15.19
C VAL A 208 2.44 12.89 -14.83
N ARG A 209 1.51 13.35 -15.66
CA ARG A 209 0.80 14.60 -15.42
C ARG A 209 -0.67 14.36 -15.63
N ALA A 210 -1.49 14.87 -14.71
CA ALA A 210 -2.92 14.67 -14.77
C ALA A 210 -3.63 15.93 -14.29
N GLY A 211 -4.73 16.26 -14.94
CA GLY A 211 -5.56 17.38 -14.51
C GLY A 211 -6.53 17.02 -13.40
N GLY A 212 -6.84 15.74 -13.28
CA GLY A 212 -7.77 15.27 -12.27
C GLY A 212 -9.22 15.45 -12.69
N TYR A 213 -10.10 14.71 -12.04
CA TYR A 213 -11.52 14.78 -12.37
C TYR A 213 -12.33 15.60 -11.38
N GLN A 214 -11.76 15.93 -10.23
CA GLN A 214 -12.40 16.84 -9.27
C GLN A 214 -11.75 18.21 -9.39
N ASP A 215 -12.48 19.23 -8.93
CA ASP A 215 -11.84 20.54 -8.85
C ASP A 215 -10.62 20.45 -7.94
N HIS A 216 -9.53 21.06 -8.38
CA HIS A 216 -8.31 21.15 -7.58
C HIS A 216 -7.73 19.77 -7.26
N SER A 217 -7.55 18.94 -8.30
CA SER A 217 -6.98 17.60 -8.11
C SER A 217 -5.88 17.26 -9.12
N ALA A 218 -5.27 18.28 -9.71
CA ALA A 218 -4.19 18.06 -10.68
C ALA A 218 -2.91 17.62 -9.97
N TYR A 219 -2.08 16.86 -10.67
CA TYR A 219 -0.78 16.49 -10.11
C TYR A 219 0.21 16.18 -11.21
N ASP A 220 1.48 16.23 -10.85
CA ASP A 220 2.53 15.68 -11.71
C ASP A 220 3.59 15.02 -10.81
N THR A 221 4.22 13.99 -11.37
CA THR A 221 5.23 13.25 -10.63
C THR A 221 6.26 12.68 -11.58
N GLN A 222 7.52 12.71 -11.15
CA GLN A 222 8.63 12.17 -11.91
C GLN A 222 9.34 11.13 -11.07
N THR A 223 9.68 10.00 -11.68
CA THR A 223 10.30 8.87 -10.99
C THR A 223 11.49 8.36 -11.77
N ILE A 224 12.57 8.10 -11.07
CA ILE A 224 13.72 7.39 -11.61
C ILE A 224 13.96 6.19 -10.72
N ASN A 225 14.18 5.02 -11.33
CA ASN A 225 14.34 3.78 -10.59
C ASN A 225 15.43 2.96 -11.27
N LEU A 226 16.54 2.77 -10.57
CA LEU A 226 17.72 2.10 -11.10
C LEU A 226 17.99 0.83 -10.29
N LEU A 227 18.29 -0.24 -11.02
CA LEU A 227 18.79 -1.46 -10.39
C LEU A 227 20.02 -1.91 -11.17
N ALA A 228 21.15 -2.03 -10.47
CA ALA A 228 22.40 -2.43 -11.09
C ALA A 228 23.05 -3.52 -10.25
N SER A 229 23.61 -4.53 -10.91
CA SER A 229 24.34 -5.54 -10.20
C SER A 229 25.67 -5.82 -10.87
N TYR A 230 26.63 -6.24 -10.05
CA TYR A 230 27.98 -6.51 -10.45
C TYR A 230 28.39 -7.82 -9.81
N THR A 231 28.74 -8.80 -10.63
CA THR A 231 29.10 -10.14 -10.20
C THR A 231 30.53 -10.44 -10.65
N PRO A 232 31.53 -9.93 -9.93
CA PRO A 232 32.92 -10.12 -10.38
C PRO A 232 33.37 -11.56 -10.34
N THR A 233 32.82 -12.35 -9.44
CA THR A 233 33.09 -13.77 -9.33
C THR A 233 31.77 -14.50 -9.10
N PRO A 234 31.72 -15.81 -9.33
CA PRO A 234 30.44 -16.51 -9.10
C PRO A 234 29.91 -16.46 -7.68
N ASP A 235 30.79 -16.27 -6.70
CA ASP A 235 30.40 -16.27 -5.30
C ASP A 235 30.27 -14.88 -4.70
N ASN A 236 30.39 -13.81 -5.49
CA ASN A 236 30.20 -12.45 -4.99
C ASN A 236 29.28 -11.67 -5.91
N ARG A 237 28.29 -11.02 -5.32
CA ARG A 237 27.35 -10.20 -6.08
C ARG A 237 27.10 -8.91 -5.31
N PHE A 238 27.20 -7.80 -6.02
CA PHE A 238 26.93 -6.47 -5.46
C PHE A 238 25.73 -5.89 -6.19
N THR A 239 24.81 -5.30 -5.45
CA THR A 239 23.62 -4.70 -6.04
C THR A 239 23.46 -3.29 -5.54
N LEU A 240 23.14 -2.38 -6.47
CA LEU A 240 22.83 -0.97 -6.17
C LEU A 240 21.42 -0.69 -6.60
N LYS A 241 20.67 -0.05 -5.73
CA LYS A 241 19.30 0.38 -5.99
C LYS A 241 19.21 1.88 -5.74
N VAL A 242 18.67 2.61 -6.70
CA VAL A 242 18.45 4.05 -6.54
C VAL A 242 17.03 4.37 -6.98
N ILE A 243 16.27 5.01 -6.11
CA ILE A 243 14.95 5.52 -6.45
C ILE A 243 14.93 7.00 -6.10
N ASN A 244 14.44 7.81 -7.03
CA ASN A 244 14.18 9.21 -6.77
C ASN A 244 12.81 9.54 -7.31
N ASN A 245 12.01 10.20 -6.48
CA ASN A 245 10.68 10.61 -6.87
C ASN A 245 10.41 12.01 -6.36
N GLN A 246 9.73 12.80 -7.19
CA GLN A 246 9.16 14.05 -6.72
C GLN A 246 7.71 14.10 -7.21
N LEU A 247 6.86 14.67 -6.37
CA LEU A 247 5.44 14.77 -6.60
C LEU A 247 4.98 16.17 -6.24
N GLN A 248 4.22 16.79 -7.13
CA GLN A 248 3.50 18.01 -6.84
C GLN A 248 2.03 17.75 -7.13
N ALA A 249 1.19 17.93 -6.12
CA ALA A 249 -0.23 17.61 -6.26
C ALA A 249 -1.09 18.70 -5.65
N ASP A 250 -2.17 19.03 -6.34
CA ASP A 250 -3.30 19.70 -5.72
C ASP A 250 -4.11 18.64 -4.99
N LEU A 251 -4.62 18.97 -3.82
CA LEU A 251 -5.42 18.04 -3.04
C LEU A 251 -6.86 18.52 -3.00
N PRO A 252 -7.80 17.68 -3.46
CA PRO A 252 -9.21 18.09 -3.41
C PRO A 252 -9.76 18.03 -2.00
N ALA A 253 -10.82 18.77 -1.75
CA ALA A 253 -11.50 18.73 -0.46
C ALA A 253 -12.38 17.49 -0.39
N ARG A 254 -12.53 16.95 0.80
CA ARG A 254 -13.45 15.86 1.05
C ARG A 254 -14.81 16.41 1.43
N ALA A 255 -15.85 15.70 1.04
CA ALA A 255 -17.23 16.14 1.24
C ALA A 255 -17.86 15.35 2.39
N SER A 256 -18.86 15.93 3.02
CA SER A 256 -19.77 15.14 3.84
C SER A 256 -20.62 14.27 2.91
N LEU A 257 -21.30 13.27 3.47
CA LEU A 257 -22.16 12.43 2.64
C LEU A 257 -23.25 13.25 2.01
N ASP A 258 -23.84 14.20 2.74
CA ASP A 258 -24.87 15.07 2.16
C ASP A 258 -24.30 15.92 1.03
N GLN A 259 -23.10 16.45 1.20
CA GLN A 259 -22.45 17.23 0.13
C GLN A 259 -22.13 16.35 -1.07
N TYR A 260 -21.70 15.11 -0.80
CA TYR A 260 -21.42 14.17 -1.87
C TYR A 260 -22.67 13.90 -2.71
N ARG A 261 -23.80 13.76 -2.07
CA ARG A 261 -25.05 13.53 -2.83
C ARG A 261 -25.41 14.70 -3.71
N ILE A 262 -25.08 15.92 -3.30
CA ILE A 262 -25.38 17.12 -4.07
C ILE A 262 -24.32 17.37 -5.14
N ASN A 263 -23.04 17.22 -4.79
CA ASN A 263 -21.94 17.62 -5.66
C ASN A 263 -20.78 16.63 -5.47
N PRO A 264 -20.91 15.43 -6.02
CA PRO A 264 -19.93 14.37 -5.69
C PRO A 264 -18.49 14.70 -6.06
N GLU A 265 -18.28 15.42 -7.17
CA GLU A 265 -16.92 15.71 -7.62
C GLU A 265 -16.47 17.10 -7.23
N GLN A 266 -17.23 17.79 -6.37
CA GLN A 266 -16.88 19.11 -5.90
C GLN A 266 -16.58 20.07 -7.06
N ARG A 267 -17.51 20.11 -8.02
CA ARG A 267 -17.35 20.98 -9.16
C ARG A 267 -18.00 22.33 -8.88
N GLY A 268 -17.46 23.38 -9.50
CA GLY A 268 -17.91 24.73 -9.25
C GLY A 268 -17.49 25.24 -7.91
N CYS A 269 -16.37 24.77 -7.39
CA CYS A 269 -15.90 25.09 -6.05
C CYS A 269 -14.58 25.89 -6.08
N ALA A 270 -14.35 26.67 -7.12
CA ALA A 270 -13.10 27.43 -7.20
C ALA A 270 -13.08 28.60 -6.24
N LYS A 271 -14.22 29.24 -6.01
CA LYS A 271 -14.32 30.41 -5.14
C LYS A 271 -15.47 30.25 -4.17
N ALA A 272 -15.24 30.60 -2.92
CA ALA A 272 -16.30 30.50 -1.90
C ALA A 272 -17.47 31.41 -2.22
N ALA A 273 -17.19 32.61 -2.73
CA ALA A 273 -18.24 33.60 -2.98
C ALA A 273 -19.24 33.12 -4.06
N THR A 274 -18.80 32.28 -4.97
CA THR A 274 -19.66 31.80 -6.06
C THR A 274 -19.76 30.28 -6.07
N ALA A 275 -19.54 29.66 -4.92
CA ALA A 275 -19.50 28.19 -4.84
C ALA A 275 -20.86 27.57 -5.19
N ALA A 276 -20.80 26.49 -5.96
CA ALA A 276 -21.99 25.71 -6.26
C ALA A 276 -22.50 25.04 -4.99
N PRO A 277 -23.77 24.61 -4.98
CA PRO A 277 -24.26 23.87 -3.82
C PRO A 277 -23.44 22.61 -3.57
N GLY A 278 -23.20 22.30 -2.30
CA GLY A 278 -22.49 21.10 -1.92
C GLY A 278 -20.97 21.26 -1.84
N CYS A 279 -20.43 22.46 -2.10
CA CYS A 279 -18.99 22.66 -1.99
C CYS A 279 -18.55 22.68 -0.53
N THR A 280 -17.41 22.07 -0.28
CA THR A 280 -16.78 22.07 1.04
C THR A 280 -16.03 23.37 1.23
N LEU A 281 -16.26 24.03 2.38
CA LEU A 281 -15.51 25.22 2.76
C LEU A 281 -14.76 24.93 4.05
N THR A 282 -13.55 25.45 4.12
CA THR A 282 -12.68 25.30 5.28
C THR A 282 -12.42 26.67 5.87
N ASN A 283 -12.53 26.79 7.19
CA ASN A 283 -12.36 28.06 7.86
C ASN A 283 -10.92 28.25 8.31
N LEU A 284 -10.26 29.26 7.78
CA LEU A 284 -8.90 29.62 8.17
C LEU A 284 -8.95 30.86 9.04
N PHE A 285 -8.08 30.94 10.04
CA PHE A 285 -7.99 32.16 10.85
C PHE A 285 -7.58 33.33 9.98
N ALA A 286 -8.34 34.41 10.07
CA ALA A 286 -8.05 35.59 9.24
C ALA A 286 -6.64 36.12 9.51
N ASN A 287 -6.18 36.06 10.77
CA ASN A 287 -4.85 36.51 11.13
C ASN A 287 -3.82 35.40 11.19
N GLY A 288 -4.24 34.17 10.81
CA GLY A 288 -3.33 33.03 10.80
C GLY A 288 -3.04 32.42 12.15
N ALA A 289 -3.72 32.83 13.20
CA ALA A 289 -3.40 32.38 14.55
C ALA A 289 -4.60 32.06 15.40
N PHE A 290 -5.57 32.97 15.48
CA PHE A 290 -6.74 32.83 16.35
C PHE A 290 -7.85 33.78 15.92
N GLY A 291 -9.04 33.58 16.48
CA GLY A 291 -10.13 34.52 16.34
C GLY A 291 -10.99 34.29 15.11
N ARG A 292 -11.29 35.36 14.42
CA ARG A 292 -12.20 35.33 13.28
C ARG A 292 -11.65 34.43 12.16
N THR A 293 -12.54 33.72 11.49
CA THR A 293 -12.16 32.86 10.40
C THR A 293 -12.81 33.31 9.09
N VAL A 294 -12.20 32.84 8.00
CA VAL A 294 -12.69 33.10 6.64
C VAL A 294 -12.81 31.75 5.94
N GLY A 295 -13.95 31.48 5.33
CA GLY A 295 -14.17 30.24 4.60
C GLY A 295 -13.50 30.26 3.25
N VAL A 296 -12.76 29.21 2.94
CA VAL A 296 -12.08 29.09 1.66
C VAL A 296 -12.38 27.71 1.04
N THR A 297 -12.31 27.66 -0.28
CA THR A 297 -12.38 26.39 -1.01
C THR A 297 -11.00 25.76 -1.03
N ALA A 298 -10.92 24.51 -1.53
CA ALA A 298 -9.62 23.87 -1.71
C ALA A 298 -8.74 24.67 -2.65
N THR A 299 -9.31 25.23 -3.70
CA THR A 299 -8.55 26.04 -4.64
C THR A 299 -8.03 27.32 -3.98
N GLU A 300 -8.91 28.05 -3.29
CA GLU A 300 -8.49 29.25 -2.60
C GLU A 300 -7.51 28.96 -1.47
N GLY A 301 -7.71 27.84 -0.80
CA GLY A 301 -6.81 27.41 0.26
C GLY A 301 -5.51 26.83 -0.22
N GLY A 302 -5.35 26.63 -1.53
CA GLY A 302 -4.11 26.06 -2.06
C GLY A 302 -3.77 24.71 -1.47
N PHE A 303 -4.78 23.89 -1.24
CA PHE A 303 -4.53 22.55 -0.71
C PHE A 303 -3.54 21.84 -1.62
N GLY A 304 -2.48 21.27 -1.07
CA GLY A 304 -1.48 20.67 -1.92
C GLY A 304 -0.50 19.81 -1.20
N ARG A 305 0.35 19.19 -1.97
CA ARG A 305 1.42 18.37 -1.44
C ARG A 305 2.61 18.45 -2.38
N ASP A 306 3.77 18.71 -1.79
CA ASP A 306 5.05 18.70 -2.48
C ASP A 306 5.89 17.66 -1.74
N ASP A 307 6.20 16.56 -2.41
CA ASP A 307 6.84 15.41 -1.76
C ASP A 307 8.08 15.05 -2.56
N ARG A 308 9.18 14.80 -1.87
CA ARG A 308 10.43 14.37 -2.49
C ARG A 308 10.97 13.18 -1.73
N ARG A 309 11.48 12.20 -2.47
CA ARG A 309 12.00 11.01 -1.83
C ARG A 309 13.19 10.47 -2.61
N THR A 310 14.25 10.13 -1.87
CA THR A 310 15.44 9.52 -2.46
C THR A 310 15.79 8.29 -1.62
N VAL A 311 15.98 7.17 -2.32
CA VAL A 311 16.42 5.92 -1.70
C VAL A 311 17.67 5.48 -2.43
N VAL A 312 18.73 5.19 -1.67
CA VAL A 312 19.97 4.63 -2.20
C VAL A 312 20.33 3.45 -1.34
N ALA A 313 20.52 2.29 -1.95
CA ALA A 313 20.77 1.07 -1.17
C ALA A 313 21.78 0.20 -1.86
N LEU A 314 22.56 -0.50 -1.06
CA LEU A 314 23.63 -1.38 -1.51
C LEU A 314 23.46 -2.75 -0.84
N ARG A 315 23.77 -3.80 -1.59
CA ARG A 315 23.74 -5.17 -1.09
C ARG A 315 24.99 -5.90 -1.56
N TRP A 316 25.57 -6.68 -0.66
CA TRP A 316 26.62 -7.62 -0.98
C TRP A 316 26.13 -9.00 -0.59
N GLU A 317 26.11 -9.91 -1.58
CA GLU A 317 25.80 -11.32 -1.35
C GLU A 317 27.06 -12.11 -1.57
N HIS A 318 27.42 -12.97 -0.61
CA HIS A 318 28.64 -13.74 -0.67
C HIS A 318 28.33 -15.18 -0.33
N ASP A 319 28.65 -16.10 -1.24
CA ASP A 319 28.52 -17.52 -0.96
C ASP A 319 29.75 -18.00 -0.20
N LEU A 320 29.55 -18.31 1.09
CA LEU A 320 30.64 -18.82 1.91
C LEU A 320 31.04 -20.23 1.48
N ASP A 321 30.05 -21.01 1.08
CA ASP A 321 30.26 -22.32 0.48
C ASP A 321 29.00 -22.64 -0.33
N ALA A 322 28.91 -23.89 -0.83
CA ALA A 322 27.79 -24.25 -1.70
C ALA A 322 26.45 -24.24 -0.97
N GLN A 323 26.46 -24.32 0.35
CA GLN A 323 25.23 -24.38 1.14
C GLN A 323 24.92 -23.08 1.87
N THR A 324 25.84 -22.12 1.92
CA THR A 324 25.69 -20.98 2.81
C THR A 324 25.87 -19.66 2.06
N THR A 325 24.91 -18.77 2.18
CA THR A 325 24.99 -17.43 1.60
C THR A 325 24.87 -16.40 2.70
N TRP A 326 25.78 -15.46 2.72
CA TRP A 326 25.77 -14.31 3.61
C TRP A 326 25.39 -13.08 2.81
N ARG A 327 24.43 -12.32 3.33
CA ARG A 327 23.97 -11.11 2.67
C ARG A 327 24.03 -9.96 3.65
N THR A 328 24.56 -8.84 3.20
CA THR A 328 24.59 -7.61 3.98
C THR A 328 24.09 -6.48 3.11
N GLN A 329 23.19 -5.67 3.66
CA GLN A 329 22.71 -4.53 2.90
C GLN A 329 22.55 -3.31 3.78
N LEU A 330 22.71 -2.16 3.16
CA LEU A 330 22.64 -0.85 3.80
C LEU A 330 21.80 0.04 2.93
N GLY A 331 20.81 0.71 3.53
CA GLY A 331 19.93 1.60 2.79
C GLY A 331 19.85 2.96 3.43
N PHE A 332 19.82 3.99 2.60
CA PHE A 332 19.58 5.36 3.00
C PHE A 332 18.32 5.83 2.32
N ASP A 333 17.45 6.49 3.07
CA ASP A 333 16.14 6.91 2.59
C ASP A 333 15.86 8.28 3.18
N GLU A 334 15.53 9.24 2.33
CA GLU A 334 15.18 10.57 2.78
C GLU A 334 13.87 10.98 2.15
N ARG A 335 12.89 11.29 2.99
CA ARG A 335 11.58 11.73 2.55
C ARG A 335 11.33 13.12 3.14
N ASN A 336 10.95 14.05 2.28
CA ASN A 336 10.60 15.41 2.68
C ASN A 336 9.28 15.77 2.05
N PHE A 337 8.40 16.44 2.82
CA PHE A 337 7.14 16.88 2.25
C PHE A 337 6.70 18.19 2.85
N ASP A 338 5.87 18.89 2.09
CA ASP A 338 5.21 20.13 2.48
C ASP A 338 3.75 19.98 2.06
N GLN A 339 2.85 19.93 3.03
CA GLN A 339 1.44 19.68 2.74
C GLN A 339 0.58 20.74 3.41
N PRO A 340 0.28 21.85 2.70
CA PRO A 340 -0.79 22.76 3.13
C PRO A 340 -2.14 22.10 2.81
N PHE A 341 -2.93 21.89 3.85
CA PHE A 341 -4.14 21.09 3.67
C PHE A 341 -5.14 21.46 4.76
N TYR A 342 -6.33 21.89 4.35
CA TYR A 342 -7.34 22.35 5.30
C TYR A 342 -6.78 23.46 6.18
N THR A 343 -6.82 23.30 7.51
CA THR A 343 -6.49 24.39 8.42
C THR A 343 -5.01 24.50 8.77
N SER A 344 -4.20 23.53 8.33
CA SER A 344 -2.80 23.54 8.74
C SER A 344 -1.88 23.27 7.54
N ALA A 345 -0.62 23.59 7.71
CA ALA A 345 0.43 23.21 6.79
C ALA A 345 1.44 22.39 7.58
N VAL A 346 1.70 21.17 7.10
CA VAL A 346 2.60 20.26 7.77
C VAL A 346 3.84 20.09 6.90
N ARG A 347 5.01 20.24 7.50
CA ARG A 347 6.28 20.06 6.82
C ARG A 347 7.06 18.98 7.55
N GLY A 348 7.57 18.01 6.82
CA GLY A 348 8.26 16.91 7.44
C GLY A 348 9.56 16.57 6.74
N SER A 349 10.53 16.12 7.54
CA SER A 349 11.80 15.61 7.07
C SER A 349 12.07 14.30 7.80
N TYR A 350 12.30 13.21 7.03
CA TYR A 350 12.42 11.86 7.57
C TYR A 350 13.62 11.13 6.99
N PRO A 351 14.83 11.52 7.37
CA PRO A 351 15.99 10.73 6.93
C PRO A 351 16.10 9.44 7.74
N SER A 352 16.43 8.35 7.07
CA SER A 352 16.56 7.07 7.75
C SER A 352 17.71 6.26 7.16
N LEU A 353 18.20 5.34 7.99
CA LEU A 353 19.29 4.45 7.62
C LEU A 353 18.90 3.06 8.09
N THR A 354 19.03 2.07 7.21
CA THR A 354 18.67 0.70 7.53
C THR A 354 19.86 -0.21 7.23
N PHE A 355 20.03 -1.19 8.08
CA PHE A 355 21.09 -2.18 7.96
C PHE A 355 20.51 -3.56 8.18
N LEU A 356 20.89 -4.51 7.33
CA LEU A 356 20.50 -5.90 7.46
C LEU A 356 21.72 -6.76 7.15
N SER A 357 21.96 -7.75 8.00
CA SER A 357 22.94 -8.78 7.68
C SER A 357 22.30 -10.11 8.00
N ASP A 358 22.29 -11.03 7.03
CA ASP A 358 21.66 -12.31 7.24
C ASP A 358 22.45 -13.43 6.61
N LEU A 359 22.13 -14.64 7.08
CA LEU A 359 22.79 -15.85 6.66
C LEU A 359 21.71 -16.89 6.37
N THR A 360 21.81 -17.52 5.21
CA THR A 360 20.93 -18.60 4.83
C THR A 360 21.79 -19.83 4.58
N ARG A 361 21.40 -20.98 5.20
CA ARG A 361 22.17 -22.19 5.06
C ARG A 361 21.26 -23.38 4.83
N ARG A 362 21.57 -24.14 3.82
CA ARG A 362 20.97 -25.45 3.61
C ARG A 362 21.73 -26.45 4.47
N TYR A 363 21.00 -27.26 5.23
CA TYR A 363 21.64 -28.14 6.18
C TYR A 363 20.77 -29.38 6.39
N ASP A 364 21.26 -30.25 7.21
CA ASP A 364 20.63 -31.53 7.52
C ASP A 364 20.23 -31.50 8.98
N LEU A 365 18.90 -31.51 9.24
CA LEU A 365 18.39 -31.53 10.61
C LEU A 365 17.92 -32.94 10.91
N MET A 366 18.74 -33.69 11.69
CA MET A 366 18.42 -35.06 12.07
C MET A 366 18.03 -35.94 10.86
N GLY A 367 18.75 -35.79 9.78
CA GLY A 367 18.51 -36.57 8.56
C GLY A 367 17.51 -35.97 7.61
N LEU A 368 16.94 -34.80 7.94
CA LEU A 368 15.94 -34.17 7.09
C LEU A 368 16.53 -32.94 6.41
N PRO A 369 16.24 -32.72 5.13
CA PRO A 369 16.70 -31.50 4.45
C PRO A 369 16.07 -30.28 5.08
N ALA A 370 16.87 -29.25 5.31
CA ALA A 370 16.41 -28.06 5.98
C ALA A 370 17.11 -26.82 5.44
N VAL A 371 16.45 -25.67 5.61
CA VAL A 371 17.05 -24.37 5.32
C VAL A 371 16.92 -23.54 6.58
N GLY A 372 18.05 -23.04 7.05
CA GLY A 372 18.11 -22.16 8.21
C GLY A 372 18.38 -20.74 7.80
N TYR A 373 17.86 -19.80 8.55
CA TYR A 373 18.00 -18.38 8.27
C TYR A 373 18.15 -17.65 9.59
N VAL A 374 19.15 -16.79 9.68
CA VAL A 374 19.30 -15.88 10.82
C VAL A 374 19.60 -14.49 10.27
N ALA A 375 19.14 -13.48 10.98
CA ALA A 375 19.33 -12.11 10.53
C ALA A 375 19.47 -11.18 11.72
N PHE A 376 20.21 -10.12 11.49
CA PHE A 376 20.33 -8.99 12.40
C PHE A 376 19.94 -7.73 11.64
N THR A 377 19.13 -6.88 12.27
CA THR A 377 18.68 -5.63 11.65
C THR A 377 18.89 -4.47 12.59
N SER A 378 19.18 -3.31 12.00
CA SER A 378 19.26 -2.05 12.73
C SER A 378 18.71 -0.95 11.84
N GLU A 379 17.72 -0.22 12.34
CA GLU A 379 17.07 0.84 11.58
C GLU A 379 17.00 2.09 12.43
N ILE A 380 17.33 3.23 11.86
CA ILE A 380 17.37 4.50 12.56
C ILE A 380 16.62 5.53 11.74
N LEU A 381 15.72 6.25 12.38
CA LEU A 381 15.00 7.37 11.77
C LEU A 381 15.15 8.58 12.67
N ASP A 382 15.44 9.72 12.05
CA ASP A 382 15.49 11.01 12.71
C ASP A 382 14.48 11.89 12.00
N ASN A 383 13.47 12.39 12.71
CA ASN A 383 12.44 13.15 12.03
C ASN A 383 12.22 14.50 12.67
N HIS A 384 11.86 15.46 11.82
CA HIS A 384 11.50 16.82 12.24
C HIS A 384 10.23 17.21 11.50
N VAL A 385 9.19 17.54 12.24
CA VAL A 385 7.89 17.87 11.67
C VAL A 385 7.42 19.18 12.29
N THR A 386 7.09 20.16 11.43
CA THR A 386 6.50 21.41 11.89
C THR A 386 5.09 21.52 11.34
N THR A 387 4.20 22.09 12.16
CA THR A 387 2.81 22.27 11.80
C THR A 387 2.46 23.75 12.02
N PHE A 388 1.86 24.38 11.01
CA PHE A 388 1.50 25.78 11.04
C PHE A 388 0.01 25.92 10.82
N ASN A 389 -0.60 26.93 11.42
CA ASN A 389 -1.89 27.41 10.97
C ASN A 389 -1.72 28.04 9.60
N ARG A 390 -2.84 28.34 8.95
CA ARG A 390 -2.83 28.97 7.64
C ARG A 390 -3.71 30.20 7.68
N ALA A 391 -3.37 31.18 6.88
CA ALA A 391 -4.13 32.43 6.78
C ALA A 391 -4.60 32.61 5.35
N PRO A 392 -5.81 33.09 5.11
CA PRO A 392 -6.23 33.43 3.75
C PRO A 392 -5.38 34.58 3.23
N GLY A 393 -5.14 34.60 1.93
CA GLY A 393 -4.35 35.63 1.30
C GLY A 393 -4.85 35.93 -0.09
N ALA A 394 -4.37 37.02 -0.66
CA ALA A 394 -4.74 37.41 -2.01
C ALA A 394 -4.07 36.50 -3.00
N GLY A 395 -4.86 35.63 -3.62
CA GLY A 395 -4.35 34.73 -4.64
C GLY A 395 -3.88 33.40 -4.11
N ARG A 396 -3.33 33.33 -2.90
CA ARG A 396 -2.92 32.09 -2.28
C ARG A 396 -2.80 32.31 -0.77
N PRO A 397 -3.07 31.28 0.01
CA PRO A 397 -3.00 31.45 1.45
C PRO A 397 -1.57 31.62 1.92
N ALA A 398 -1.43 32.35 3.01
CA ALA A 398 -0.15 32.57 3.65
C ALA A 398 0.04 31.51 4.74
N LEU A 399 1.30 31.23 5.04
CA LEU A 399 1.64 30.41 6.18
C LEU A 399 1.33 31.21 7.45
N GLY A 400 0.57 30.60 8.37
CA GLY A 400 0.21 31.25 9.61
C GLY A 400 1.17 30.91 10.73
N ALA A 401 0.67 31.01 11.96
CA ALA A 401 1.49 30.82 13.14
C ALA A 401 1.89 29.36 13.32
N LEU A 402 3.08 29.14 13.85
CA LEU A 402 3.59 27.80 14.17
C LEU A 402 2.77 27.24 15.34
N ILE A 403 2.21 26.03 15.17
CA ILE A 403 1.43 25.40 16.24
C ILE A 403 2.05 24.10 16.72
N GLY A 404 3.02 23.54 16.00
CA GLY A 404 3.67 22.33 16.45
C GLY A 404 5.07 22.24 15.93
N ASP A 405 5.97 21.72 16.75
CA ASP A 405 7.37 21.52 16.37
C ASP A 405 7.81 20.24 17.07
N LEU A 406 7.96 19.18 16.27
CA LEU A 406 8.28 17.85 16.76
C LEU A 406 9.64 17.45 16.25
N ARG A 407 10.53 17.06 17.18
CA ARG A 407 11.81 16.46 16.85
C ARG A 407 11.86 15.10 17.51
N GLY A 408 12.19 14.07 16.72
CA GLY A 408 12.13 12.73 17.25
C GLY A 408 13.12 11.80 16.61
N ASP A 409 13.33 10.68 17.29
CA ASP A 409 14.18 9.59 16.84
C ASP A 409 13.44 8.29 17.06
N GLN A 410 13.67 7.35 16.16
CA GLN A 410 13.22 5.98 16.37
C GLN A 410 14.33 5.02 15.93
N THR A 411 14.59 4.03 16.76
CA THR A 411 15.58 2.98 16.47
C THR A 411 14.89 1.63 16.64
N ASN A 412 14.99 0.76 15.63
CA ASN A 412 14.57 -0.63 15.73
C ASN A 412 15.82 -1.50 15.64
N LEU A 413 16.00 -2.36 16.64
CA LEU A 413 17.13 -3.27 16.68
C LEU A 413 16.56 -4.67 16.76
N GLY A 414 16.86 -5.54 15.80
CA GLY A 414 16.16 -6.79 15.73
C GLY A 414 17.03 -7.98 15.36
N GLY A 415 16.49 -9.15 15.71
CA GLY A 415 17.08 -10.41 15.33
C GLY A 415 15.99 -11.36 14.89
N ARG A 416 16.34 -12.27 13.97
CA ARG A 416 15.39 -13.23 13.42
C ARG A 416 16.08 -14.58 13.23
N ALA A 417 15.31 -15.63 13.47
CA ALA A 417 15.78 -16.99 13.21
C ALA A 417 14.62 -17.79 12.63
N ARG A 418 14.95 -18.67 11.70
CA ARG A 418 13.90 -19.39 10.98
C ARG A 418 14.50 -20.69 10.43
N THR A 419 13.72 -21.78 10.51
CA THR A 419 14.11 -22.99 9.82
C THR A 419 12.92 -23.58 9.12
N GLU A 420 13.13 -24.03 7.88
CA GLU A 420 12.15 -24.74 7.08
C GLU A 420 12.68 -26.13 6.84
N VAL A 421 11.86 -27.13 7.10
CA VAL A 421 12.30 -28.52 7.10
C VAL A 421 11.39 -29.33 6.21
N ALA A 422 11.98 -30.16 5.34
CA ALA A 422 11.25 -31.15 4.57
C ALA A 422 11.11 -32.40 5.46
N LEU A 423 9.92 -32.53 6.08
CA LEU A 423 9.67 -33.62 7.02
C LEU A 423 9.49 -34.95 6.31
N SER A 424 8.97 -34.92 5.10
CA SER A 424 8.78 -36.07 4.26
C SER A 424 8.60 -35.60 2.84
N ASP A 425 8.32 -36.53 1.90
CA ASP A 425 8.04 -36.14 0.53
C ASP A 425 6.78 -35.31 0.41
N GLN A 426 5.88 -35.36 1.39
CA GLN A 426 4.60 -34.69 1.33
C GLN A 426 4.45 -33.58 2.35
N TRP A 427 5.23 -33.57 3.42
CA TRP A 427 5.08 -32.62 4.52
C TRP A 427 6.29 -31.72 4.65
N SER A 428 6.07 -30.46 4.82
CA SER A 428 7.11 -29.49 5.16
C SER A 428 6.64 -28.68 6.35
N GLY A 429 7.59 -28.21 7.13
CA GLY A 429 7.28 -27.43 8.31
C GLY A 429 8.21 -26.25 8.45
N LEU A 430 7.76 -25.27 9.21
CA LEU A 430 8.50 -24.04 9.47
C LEU A 430 8.36 -23.67 10.92
N LEU A 431 9.45 -23.23 11.50
CA LEU A 431 9.46 -22.59 12.82
C LEU A 431 10.26 -21.29 12.69
N GLY A 432 9.66 -20.19 13.09
CA GLY A 432 10.32 -18.89 13.00
C GLY A 432 10.12 -18.07 14.26
N LEU A 433 11.02 -17.12 14.46
CA LEU A 433 11.00 -16.28 15.65
C LEU A 433 11.73 -14.99 15.33
N SER A 434 11.17 -13.85 15.75
CA SER A 434 11.90 -12.60 15.72
C SER A 434 11.73 -11.87 17.05
N ALA A 435 12.67 -10.97 17.31
CA ALA A 435 12.58 -10.05 18.43
C ALA A 435 13.05 -8.70 17.95
N THR A 436 12.35 -7.65 18.33
CA THR A 436 12.72 -6.29 17.99
C THR A 436 12.59 -5.41 19.22
N ASN A 437 13.65 -4.67 19.51
CA ASN A 437 13.60 -3.60 20.51
C ASN A 437 13.47 -2.28 19.79
N THR A 438 12.41 -1.54 20.09
CA THR A 438 12.13 -0.25 19.48
C THR A 438 12.22 0.82 20.54
N THR A 439 13.03 1.84 20.27
CA THR A 439 13.17 2.99 21.15
C THR A 439 12.71 4.23 20.41
N ILE A 440 11.80 4.97 21.03
CA ILE A 440 11.25 6.19 20.45
C ILE A 440 11.48 7.31 21.45
N THR A 441 12.17 8.36 21.01
CA THR A 441 12.32 9.57 21.83
C THR A 441 11.86 10.75 21.02
N GLY A 442 11.30 11.75 21.70
CA GLY A 442 10.86 12.92 20.99
C GLY A 442 10.46 14.01 21.94
N ARG A 443 10.47 15.22 21.40
CA ARG A 443 9.98 16.41 22.07
C ARG A 443 9.07 17.16 21.11
N ASN A 444 7.88 17.46 21.56
CA ASN A 444 6.93 18.24 20.77
C ASN A 444 6.56 19.50 21.51
N SER A 445 6.75 20.64 20.85
CA SER A 445 6.30 21.93 21.36
C SER A 445 5.02 22.28 20.63
N ALA A 446 3.93 22.41 21.36
CA ALA A 446 2.64 22.79 20.81
C ALA A 446 2.31 24.20 21.27
N TYR A 447 1.85 25.03 20.34
CA TYR A 447 1.59 26.44 20.60
C TYR A 447 0.14 26.75 20.33
N THR A 448 -0.46 27.57 21.23
CA THR A 448 -1.77 28.12 21.01
C THR A 448 -1.67 29.64 21.15
N TYR A 449 -2.62 30.35 20.55
CA TYR A 449 -2.55 31.79 20.41
C TYR A 449 -3.85 32.43 20.84
N SER A 450 -3.74 33.59 21.44
CA SER A 450 -4.87 34.42 21.83
C SER A 450 -4.39 35.85 21.83
N GLU A 451 -5.29 36.77 22.14
CA GLU A 451 -4.90 38.17 22.29
C GLU A 451 -3.86 38.37 23.38
N ALA A 452 -3.82 37.46 24.34
CA ALA A 452 -2.82 37.52 25.41
C ALA A 452 -1.44 37.11 24.98
N GLY A 453 -1.32 36.53 23.75
CA GLY A 453 -0.04 36.11 23.24
C GLY A 453 0.00 34.61 22.99
N ARG A 454 1.21 34.08 22.91
CA ARG A 454 1.42 32.66 22.62
C ARG A 454 1.62 31.90 23.92
N THR A 455 0.99 30.72 23.98
CA THR A 455 1.17 29.78 25.07
C THR A 455 1.82 28.51 24.50
N ALA A 456 2.80 27.97 25.20
CA ALA A 456 3.48 26.78 24.76
C ALA A 456 3.24 25.62 25.71
N SER A 457 3.11 24.44 25.16
CA SER A 457 3.03 23.20 25.93
C SER A 457 4.06 22.27 25.35
N VAL A 458 5.00 21.81 26.18
CA VAL A 458 6.07 20.94 25.71
C VAL A 458 5.86 19.54 26.29
N VAL A 459 5.88 18.55 25.41
CA VAL A 459 5.70 17.16 25.81
C VAL A 459 6.93 16.39 25.37
N ASP A 460 7.53 15.69 26.33
CA ASP A 460 8.67 14.80 26.05
C ASP A 460 8.17 13.37 26.14
N ALA A 461 8.69 12.49 25.28
CA ALA A 461 8.43 11.09 25.37
C ALA A 461 9.71 10.31 25.15
N ALA A 462 9.85 9.25 25.92
CA ALA A 462 10.92 8.27 25.73
C ALA A 462 10.28 6.91 26.01
N ARG A 463 10.03 6.15 24.97
CA ARG A 463 9.34 4.88 25.06
C ARG A 463 10.22 3.77 24.50
N SER A 464 10.20 2.63 25.13
CA SER A 464 10.86 1.44 24.64
C SER A 464 9.88 0.29 24.59
N PHE A 465 9.96 -0.50 23.53
CA PHE A 465 9.09 -1.66 23.34
C PHE A 465 9.96 -2.84 22.93
N LEU A 466 9.81 -3.95 23.63
CA LEU A 466 10.43 -5.21 23.20
C LEU A 466 9.33 -6.15 22.78
N ASN A 467 9.38 -6.60 21.53
CA ASN A 467 8.35 -7.46 20.98
C ASN A 467 8.99 -8.70 20.39
N VAL A 468 8.30 -9.82 20.57
CA VAL A 468 8.77 -11.13 20.09
C VAL A 468 7.65 -11.73 19.26
N ALA A 469 7.99 -12.32 18.12
CA ALA A 469 7.00 -12.87 17.21
C ALA A 469 7.39 -14.29 16.79
N PRO A 470 6.73 -15.32 17.33
CA PRO A 470 6.90 -16.67 16.82
C PRO A 470 6.00 -16.94 15.63
N GLU A 471 6.34 -17.95 14.84
CA GLU A 471 5.57 -18.42 13.72
C GLU A 471 5.78 -19.92 13.55
N LEU A 472 4.68 -20.61 13.23
CA LEU A 472 4.70 -22.03 12.93
C LEU A 472 3.86 -22.25 11.69
N ALA A 473 4.36 -23.04 10.73
CA ALA A 473 3.58 -23.36 9.54
C ALA A 473 3.85 -24.79 9.12
N VAL A 474 2.84 -25.37 8.49
CA VAL A 474 2.92 -26.72 7.96
C VAL A 474 2.29 -26.70 6.58
N VAL A 475 2.94 -27.36 5.63
CA VAL A 475 2.40 -27.51 4.28
C VAL A 475 2.34 -28.99 3.97
N TYR A 476 1.16 -29.45 3.54
CA TYR A 476 0.91 -30.83 3.16
C TYR A 476 0.59 -30.86 1.68
N ARG A 477 1.37 -31.61 0.93
CA ARG A 477 1.19 -31.72 -0.52
C ARG A 477 1.08 -33.20 -0.87
N PRO A 478 -0.17 -33.74 -0.83
CA PRO A 478 -0.33 -35.16 -1.09
C PRO A 478 -0.04 -35.55 -2.54
N ARG A 479 -0.20 -34.59 -3.46
CA ARG A 479 0.18 -34.75 -4.86
C ARG A 479 0.45 -33.37 -5.43
N ASP A 480 1.04 -33.35 -6.64
CA ASP A 480 1.46 -32.08 -7.22
C ASP A 480 0.33 -31.08 -7.41
N ALA A 481 -0.90 -31.55 -7.62
CA ALA A 481 -2.03 -30.69 -7.91
C ALA A 481 -2.58 -30.01 -6.65
N TRP A 482 -2.24 -30.48 -5.47
CA TRP A 482 -2.82 -30.01 -4.22
C TRP A 482 -1.76 -29.53 -3.26
N SER A 483 -2.09 -28.49 -2.51
CA SER A 483 -1.29 -28.08 -1.38
C SER A 483 -2.22 -27.52 -0.30
N VAL A 484 -2.08 -28.01 0.91
CA VAL A 484 -2.82 -27.53 2.06
C VAL A 484 -1.83 -26.89 2.99
N ARG A 485 -2.10 -25.67 3.42
CA ARG A 485 -1.19 -24.95 4.32
C ARG A 485 -1.93 -24.49 5.56
N GLY A 486 -1.27 -24.66 6.68
CA GLY A 486 -1.73 -24.16 7.96
C GLY A 486 -0.66 -23.29 8.56
N ARG A 487 -1.05 -22.18 9.16
CA ARG A 487 -0.07 -21.25 9.68
C ARG A 487 -0.63 -20.58 10.92
N VAL A 488 0.23 -20.47 11.94
CA VAL A 488 -0.03 -19.68 13.13
C VAL A 488 1.10 -18.66 13.20
N ALA A 489 0.75 -17.40 13.21
CA ALA A 489 1.77 -16.36 13.13
C ALA A 489 1.38 -15.17 13.98
N THR A 490 2.38 -14.40 14.36
CA THR A 490 2.16 -13.23 15.19
C THR A 490 2.73 -11.99 14.53
N GLY A 491 2.17 -10.85 14.93
CA GLY A 491 2.63 -9.56 14.46
C GLY A 491 2.67 -8.57 15.59
N TYR A 492 3.46 -7.53 15.39
CA TYR A 492 3.49 -6.41 16.33
C TYR A 492 3.76 -5.11 15.60
N ALA A 493 3.26 -4.02 16.18
CA ALA A 493 3.50 -2.69 15.65
C ALA A 493 3.51 -1.71 16.82
N THR A 494 4.58 -0.95 16.92
CA THR A 494 4.67 0.08 17.96
C THR A 494 4.00 1.36 17.48
N PRO A 495 3.60 2.23 18.41
CA PRO A 495 3.28 3.60 18.01
C PRO A 495 4.50 4.25 17.36
N THR A 496 4.29 5.37 16.73
CA THR A 496 5.37 6.13 16.12
C THR A 496 5.54 7.45 16.85
N GLY A 497 6.69 8.08 16.64
CA GLY A 497 6.92 9.38 17.24
C GLY A 497 5.83 10.39 16.88
N SER A 498 5.40 10.41 15.62
CA SER A 498 4.36 11.35 15.23
C SER A 498 3.03 11.06 15.93
N ASN A 499 2.70 9.79 16.11
CA ASN A 499 1.42 9.44 16.74
C ASN A 499 1.37 9.79 18.21
N LEU A 500 2.50 9.80 18.88
CA LEU A 500 2.55 10.10 20.31
C LEU A 500 2.20 11.55 20.61
N PHE A 501 2.20 12.40 19.59
CA PHE A 501 2.06 13.83 19.80
C PHE A 501 0.90 14.46 19.05
N VAL A 502 -0.13 13.67 18.72
CA VAL A 502 -1.38 14.21 18.16
C VAL A 502 -2.51 13.81 19.08
N THR A 503 -3.23 14.81 19.60
CA THR A 503 -4.32 14.59 20.55
C THR A 503 -5.59 14.14 19.86
N SER A 504 -6.58 13.76 20.66
CA SER A 504 -7.89 13.37 20.12
C SER A 504 -8.65 14.53 19.50
N ALA A 505 -8.17 15.76 19.69
CA ALA A 505 -8.73 16.91 19.00
C ALA A 505 -8.10 17.15 17.64
N GLY A 506 -7.14 16.31 17.25
CA GLY A 506 -6.45 16.49 15.97
C GLY A 506 -5.47 17.64 15.95
N LEU A 507 -4.89 17.94 17.10
CA LEU A 507 -3.95 19.05 17.27
C LEU A 507 -2.65 18.52 17.88
N PRO A 508 -1.52 19.18 17.63
CA PRO A 508 -0.30 18.78 18.32
C PRO A 508 -0.48 18.80 19.84
N GLY A 509 0.03 17.79 20.51
CA GLY A 509 -0.08 17.68 21.96
C GLY A 509 0.32 16.31 22.44
N ASN A 510 -0.35 15.86 23.50
CA ASN A 510 0.08 14.67 24.23
C ASN A 510 -0.80 13.47 23.92
N ASN A 511 -0.21 12.40 23.41
CA ASN A 511 -0.83 11.08 23.21
C ASN A 511 0.22 10.02 23.52
N THR A 512 1.04 10.26 24.54
CA THR A 512 2.24 9.46 24.77
C THR A 512 1.96 8.11 25.42
N GLN A 513 0.71 7.82 25.80
CA GLN A 513 0.36 6.58 26.48
C GLN A 513 0.03 5.43 25.52
N LEU A 514 0.08 5.66 24.21
CA LEU A 514 -0.24 4.61 23.25
C LEU A 514 0.62 3.37 23.49
N GLN A 515 0.00 2.21 23.28
CA GLN A 515 0.66 0.91 23.48
C GLN A 515 0.92 0.26 22.13
N ALA A 516 1.83 -0.71 22.13
CA ALA A 516 2.08 -1.50 20.94
C ALA A 516 0.88 -2.39 20.63
N GLN A 517 0.60 -2.54 19.36
CA GLN A 517 -0.40 -3.45 18.85
C GLN A 517 0.21 -4.82 18.67
N LYS A 518 -0.56 -5.87 18.98
CA LYS A 518 -0.12 -7.25 18.75
C LYS A 518 -1.26 -8.04 18.16
N ASN A 519 -0.93 -8.99 17.30
CA ASN A 519 -1.96 -9.89 16.79
C ASN A 519 -1.41 -11.30 16.63
N LEU A 520 -2.36 -12.24 16.76
CA LEU A 520 -2.12 -13.67 16.60
C LEU A 520 -3.09 -14.13 15.53
N GLY A 521 -2.54 -14.69 14.44
CA GLY A 521 -3.36 -15.07 13.30
C GLY A 521 -3.24 -16.54 12.98
N PHE A 522 -4.35 -17.10 12.50
CA PHE A 522 -4.47 -18.48 12.05
C PHE A 522 -4.93 -18.47 10.60
N ASP A 523 -4.21 -19.17 9.73
CA ASP A 523 -4.59 -19.35 8.34
C ASP A 523 -4.71 -20.83 8.07
N LEU A 524 -5.74 -21.18 7.30
CA LEU A 524 -5.85 -22.50 6.70
C LEU A 524 -6.21 -22.32 5.24
N GLY A 525 -5.38 -22.83 4.35
CA GLY A 525 -5.57 -22.59 2.93
C GLY A 525 -5.33 -23.82 2.10
N VAL A 526 -5.93 -23.82 0.92
CA VAL A 526 -5.77 -24.85 -0.08
C VAL A 526 -5.41 -24.19 -1.40
N ASP A 527 -4.37 -24.68 -2.02
CA ASP A 527 -3.98 -24.26 -3.36
C ASP A 527 -4.16 -25.47 -4.27
N TRP A 528 -4.88 -25.30 -5.38
CA TRP A 528 -5.30 -26.40 -6.23
C TRP A 528 -5.05 -26.04 -7.68
N THR A 529 -4.32 -26.92 -8.37
CA THR A 529 -4.03 -26.76 -9.79
C THR A 529 -4.39 -28.06 -10.49
N PRO A 530 -5.70 -28.29 -10.73
CA PRO A 530 -6.10 -29.59 -11.30
C PRO A 530 -5.56 -29.84 -12.69
N VAL A 531 -5.39 -28.77 -13.47
CA VAL A 531 -4.72 -28.81 -14.78
C VAL A 531 -3.84 -27.58 -14.85
N ASP A 532 -2.92 -27.54 -15.81
CA ASP A 532 -1.99 -26.43 -15.93
C ASP A 532 -2.72 -25.11 -16.17
N SER A 533 -3.92 -25.15 -16.75
CA SER A 533 -4.64 -23.95 -17.13
C SER A 533 -5.58 -23.41 -16.05
N LEU A 534 -5.63 -24.05 -14.88
CA LEU A 534 -6.54 -23.61 -13.82
C LEU A 534 -5.84 -23.64 -12.49
N ARG A 535 -5.86 -22.52 -11.78
CA ARG A 535 -5.33 -22.40 -10.41
C ARG A 535 -6.36 -21.76 -9.54
N ILE A 536 -6.56 -22.33 -8.35
CA ILE A 536 -7.51 -21.84 -7.37
C ILE A 536 -6.81 -21.82 -6.02
N SER A 537 -7.02 -20.74 -5.27
CA SER A 537 -6.51 -20.62 -3.91
C SER A 537 -7.65 -20.18 -3.02
N LEU A 538 -7.84 -20.90 -1.91
CA LEU A 538 -8.90 -20.60 -0.95
C LEU A 538 -8.27 -20.60 0.44
N THR A 539 -8.47 -19.53 1.18
CA THR A 539 -7.91 -19.38 2.53
C THR A 539 -8.96 -18.86 3.47
N GLY A 540 -9.08 -19.48 4.64
CA GLY A 540 -9.79 -18.90 5.75
C GLY A 540 -8.80 -18.36 6.77
N PHE A 541 -9.10 -17.23 7.37
CA PHE A 541 -8.23 -16.67 8.38
C PHE A 541 -9.02 -16.17 9.59
N TYR A 542 -8.33 -16.15 10.72
CA TYR A 542 -8.88 -15.65 11.97
C TYR A 542 -7.76 -15.04 12.77
N GLU A 543 -7.88 -13.75 13.10
CA GLU A 543 -6.80 -13.01 13.77
C GLU A 543 -7.35 -12.33 15.01
N PHE A 544 -6.63 -12.46 16.12
CA PHE A 544 -6.95 -11.83 17.40
C PHE A 544 -5.98 -10.68 17.62
N PHE A 545 -6.52 -9.49 17.86
CA PHE A 545 -5.72 -8.29 18.07
C PHE A 545 -5.83 -7.81 19.50
N ARG A 546 -4.72 -7.33 20.04
CA ARG A 546 -4.67 -6.61 21.30
C ARG A 546 -4.11 -5.22 21.05
N ASN A 547 -4.76 -4.22 21.64
CA ASN A 547 -4.34 -2.82 21.54
C ASN A 547 -4.17 -2.38 20.10
N GLU A 548 -5.09 -2.78 19.24
CA GLU A 548 -5.02 -2.43 17.83
C GLU A 548 -4.92 -0.91 17.70
N LEU A 549 -3.93 -0.45 16.93
CA LEU A 549 -3.72 0.98 16.68
C LEU A 549 -4.60 1.40 15.52
N LEU A 550 -5.60 2.19 15.82
CA LEU A 550 -6.60 2.58 14.83
C LEU A 550 -6.59 4.10 14.67
N SER A 551 -6.60 4.53 13.42
CA SER A 551 -6.63 5.92 13.08
C SER A 551 -8.04 6.46 13.20
N GLN A 552 -8.16 7.66 13.74
CA GLN A 552 -9.43 8.38 13.85
C GLN A 552 -9.24 9.81 13.37
N SER A 553 -10.30 10.41 12.88
CA SER A 553 -10.28 11.78 12.43
C SER A 553 -11.36 12.58 13.17
N PRO A 554 -11.02 13.71 13.77
CA PRO A 554 -12.07 14.55 14.37
C PRO A 554 -12.95 15.23 13.33
N GLY A 555 -12.55 15.20 12.06
CA GLY A 555 -13.27 15.91 11.02
C GLY A 555 -12.77 17.33 10.85
N GLY A 556 -13.33 18.02 9.89
CA GLY A 556 -12.98 19.42 9.65
C GLY A 556 -11.54 19.62 9.20
N GLY A 557 -10.91 18.58 8.68
CA GLY A 557 -9.54 18.69 8.19
C GLY A 557 -8.47 18.70 9.26
N ARG A 558 -8.82 18.37 10.51
CA ARG A 558 -7.86 18.25 11.58
C ARG A 558 -6.96 17.03 11.37
N LEU A 559 -5.84 16.99 12.08
CA LEU A 559 -4.91 15.87 11.98
C LEU A 559 -5.57 14.60 12.50
N SER A 560 -5.26 13.49 11.84
CA SER A 560 -5.68 12.19 12.33
C SER A 560 -4.87 11.82 13.57
N TYR A 561 -5.51 11.11 14.48
CA TYR A 561 -4.88 10.65 15.70
C TYR A 561 -5.12 9.16 15.88
N PHE A 562 -4.37 8.52 16.76
CA PHE A 562 -4.46 7.09 16.97
C PHE A 562 -4.99 6.76 18.35
N ILE A 563 -5.74 5.67 18.42
CA ILE A 563 -6.20 5.08 19.68
C ILE A 563 -5.79 3.60 19.69
N ASN A 564 -5.78 3.02 20.88
CA ASN A 564 -5.68 1.57 21.03
C ASN A 564 -7.06 1.01 21.31
N ALA A 565 -7.50 0.05 20.50
CA ALA A 565 -8.69 -0.72 20.82
C ALA A 565 -8.22 -1.94 21.61
N PRO A 566 -8.72 -2.15 22.86
CA PRO A 566 -8.13 -3.19 23.71
C PRO A 566 -8.19 -4.59 23.12
N ALA A 567 -9.28 -4.96 22.47
CA ALA A 567 -9.37 -6.28 21.84
C ALA A 567 -10.28 -6.22 20.64
N SER A 568 -9.84 -6.87 19.57
CA SER A 568 -10.62 -6.93 18.34
C SER A 568 -10.27 -8.21 17.60
N GLU A 569 -11.07 -8.53 16.59
CA GLU A 569 -10.90 -9.73 15.79
C GLU A 569 -11.09 -9.39 14.33
N HIS A 570 -10.23 -9.95 13.48
CA HIS A 570 -10.35 -9.89 12.03
C HIS A 570 -10.47 -11.32 11.53
N ARG A 571 -11.51 -11.60 10.75
CA ARG A 571 -11.75 -12.95 10.25
C ARG A 571 -12.35 -12.88 8.87
N GLY A 572 -12.12 -13.91 8.07
CA GLY A 572 -12.66 -13.90 6.75
C GLY A 572 -12.22 -15.04 5.87
N VAL A 573 -12.55 -14.89 4.59
CA VAL A 573 -12.28 -15.88 3.56
C VAL A 573 -11.74 -15.16 2.34
N GLU A 574 -10.73 -15.75 1.72
CA GLU A 574 -10.09 -15.21 0.51
C GLU A 574 -10.07 -16.28 -0.56
N LEU A 575 -10.55 -15.92 -1.75
CA LEU A 575 -10.61 -16.84 -2.89
C LEU A 575 -9.98 -16.15 -4.09
N GLY A 576 -9.00 -16.81 -4.71
CA GLY A 576 -8.39 -16.32 -5.92
C GLY A 576 -8.34 -17.42 -6.95
N GLY A 577 -8.40 -17.05 -8.22
CA GLY A 577 -8.30 -18.02 -9.26
C GLY A 577 -8.01 -17.43 -10.61
N ASP A 578 -7.35 -18.21 -11.43
CA ASP A 578 -7.10 -17.89 -12.84
C ASP A 578 -7.36 -19.12 -13.65
N TRP A 579 -8.03 -18.93 -14.80
CA TRP A 579 -8.45 -20.04 -15.63
C TRP A 579 -8.29 -19.66 -17.10
N ALA A 580 -7.41 -20.38 -17.78
CA ALA A 580 -7.31 -20.30 -19.24
C ALA A 580 -8.22 -21.37 -19.81
N PHE A 581 -9.50 -21.03 -20.01
CA PHE A 581 -10.53 -22.06 -20.20
C PHE A 581 -10.71 -22.47 -21.66
N ALA A 582 -10.09 -21.75 -22.59
CA ALA A 582 -10.12 -22.10 -24.01
C ALA A 582 -8.94 -21.40 -24.67
N PRO A 583 -8.53 -21.80 -25.86
CA PRO A 583 -7.41 -21.13 -26.50
C PRO A 583 -7.67 -19.64 -26.65
N GLY A 584 -6.79 -18.82 -26.11
CA GLY A 584 -6.91 -17.39 -26.13
C GLY A 584 -7.78 -16.80 -25.04
N TRP A 585 -8.60 -17.58 -24.36
CA TRP A 585 -9.54 -17.06 -23.34
C TRP A 585 -8.99 -17.28 -21.93
N ARG A 586 -9.20 -16.32 -21.08
CA ARG A 586 -8.79 -16.42 -19.68
C ARG A 586 -9.75 -15.69 -18.78
N GLY A 587 -9.86 -16.20 -17.56
CA GLY A 587 -10.66 -15.56 -16.53
C GLY A 587 -9.83 -15.40 -15.26
N THR A 588 -10.14 -14.34 -14.51
CA THR A 588 -9.49 -14.05 -13.23
C THR A 588 -10.57 -13.70 -12.23
N LEU A 589 -10.44 -14.24 -11.02
CA LEU A 589 -11.35 -13.97 -9.94
C LEU A 589 -10.54 -13.71 -8.68
N ALA A 590 -10.87 -12.62 -7.97
CA ALA A 590 -10.35 -12.35 -6.65
C ALA A 590 -11.51 -11.90 -5.79
N TYR A 591 -11.78 -12.66 -4.74
CA TYR A 591 -12.90 -12.40 -3.85
C TYR A 591 -12.43 -12.44 -2.42
N SER A 592 -12.92 -11.53 -1.59
CA SER A 592 -12.69 -11.62 -0.16
C SER A 592 -13.93 -11.24 0.63
N PHE A 593 -14.08 -11.93 1.73
CA PHE A 593 -15.03 -11.62 2.78
C PHE A 593 -14.25 -11.27 4.03
N ASP A 594 -14.57 -10.13 4.63
CA ASP A 594 -13.89 -9.62 5.80
C ASP A 594 -14.91 -9.23 6.85
N ASP A 595 -14.74 -9.77 8.05
CA ASP A 595 -15.61 -9.45 9.18
C ASP A 595 -14.70 -9.05 10.34
N GLN A 596 -14.73 -7.77 10.71
CA GLN A 596 -13.84 -7.25 11.73
C GLN A 596 -14.66 -6.55 12.79
N ILE A 597 -14.49 -6.97 14.03
CA ILE A 597 -15.27 -6.44 15.13
C ILE A 597 -14.39 -6.10 16.31
N TYR A 598 -14.83 -5.13 17.08
CA TYR A 598 -14.32 -4.93 18.43
C TYR A 598 -14.90 -6.02 19.34
N THR A 599 -14.04 -6.65 20.11
CA THR A 599 -14.54 -7.56 21.14
C THR A 599 -14.51 -6.92 22.52
N ARG A 600 -13.64 -5.92 22.71
CA ARG A 600 -13.61 -5.16 23.94
C ARG A 600 -13.10 -3.75 23.62
N PHE A 601 -13.96 -2.75 23.74
CA PHE A 601 -13.58 -1.37 23.49
C PHE A 601 -14.68 -0.46 24.07
N THR A 602 -14.28 0.44 24.95
CA THR A 602 -15.15 1.50 25.43
C THR A 602 -14.59 2.81 24.93
N GLU A 603 -15.38 3.53 24.14
CA GLU A 603 -14.94 4.77 23.53
C GLU A 603 -15.40 5.96 24.38
N LEU A 604 -14.46 6.86 24.66
CA LEU A 604 -14.78 8.08 25.39
C LEU A 604 -15.00 9.21 24.39
N LEU A 605 -16.17 9.82 24.43
CA LEU A 605 -16.50 10.96 23.58
C LEU A 605 -16.78 12.17 24.46
N SER A 606 -16.49 13.36 23.92
CA SER A 606 -16.70 14.61 24.62
C SER A 606 -17.30 15.66 23.71
N ALA A 607 -18.17 16.50 24.27
CA ALA A 607 -18.70 17.67 23.59
C ALA A 607 -18.71 18.79 24.62
N GLY A 608 -17.63 19.55 24.64
CA GLY A 608 -17.42 20.53 25.69
C GLY A 608 -17.22 19.82 27.02
N ALA A 609 -18.00 20.19 28.01
CA ALA A 609 -17.93 19.56 29.33
C ALA A 609 -18.72 18.26 29.43
N VAL A 610 -19.51 17.94 28.42
CA VAL A 610 -20.32 16.73 28.40
C VAL A 610 -19.48 15.57 27.89
N THR A 611 -19.48 14.45 28.60
CA THR A 611 -18.73 13.29 28.20
C THR A 611 -19.65 12.05 28.23
N ALA A 612 -19.25 11.04 27.46
CA ALA A 612 -19.94 9.76 27.45
C ALA A 612 -18.94 8.66 27.22
N ARG A 613 -19.17 7.52 27.88
CA ARG A 613 -18.40 6.29 27.66
C ARG A 613 -19.32 5.31 26.98
N LEU A 614 -18.92 4.86 25.79
CA LEU A 614 -19.82 4.05 24.96
C LEU A 614 -19.17 2.71 24.69
N ASP A 615 -19.90 1.65 24.99
CA ASP A 615 -19.44 0.29 24.77
C ASP A 615 -19.53 -0.03 23.29
N ARG A 616 -18.39 -0.30 22.67
CA ARG A 616 -18.33 -0.64 21.24
C ARG A 616 -18.16 -2.14 20.99
N ALA A 617 -18.22 -2.96 22.04
CA ALA A 617 -18.08 -4.40 21.85
C ALA A 617 -19.16 -4.91 20.90
N GLY A 618 -18.75 -5.74 19.93
CA GLY A 618 -19.64 -6.26 18.91
C GLY A 618 -19.83 -5.37 17.71
N LYS A 619 -19.39 -4.10 17.78
CA LYS A 619 -19.48 -3.21 16.64
C LYS A 619 -18.42 -3.55 15.62
N SER A 620 -18.76 -3.31 14.35
CA SER A 620 -17.80 -3.50 13.26
C SER A 620 -16.75 -2.39 13.28
N ILE A 621 -15.53 -2.77 12.96
CA ILE A 621 -14.45 -1.79 12.81
C ILE A 621 -14.70 -1.04 11.51
N PRO A 622 -14.77 0.30 11.54
CA PRO A 622 -15.08 1.06 10.34
C PRO A 622 -14.00 0.94 9.25
N GLY A 623 -14.40 1.20 8.03
CA GLY A 623 -13.48 1.30 6.91
C GLY A 623 -13.28 0.00 6.15
N VAL A 624 -13.86 -1.10 6.61
CA VAL A 624 -13.61 -2.42 6.03
C VAL A 624 -14.84 -2.84 5.23
N PRO A 625 -14.73 -2.98 3.90
CA PRO A 625 -15.85 -3.55 3.15
C PRO A 625 -15.97 -5.04 3.44
N ALA A 626 -17.19 -5.50 3.72
CA ALA A 626 -17.40 -6.89 4.08
C ALA A 626 -17.12 -7.80 2.88
N HIS A 627 -17.53 -7.40 1.70
CA HIS A 627 -17.30 -8.19 0.49
C HIS A 627 -16.65 -7.33 -0.58
N GLN A 628 -15.67 -7.91 -1.27
CA GLN A 628 -15.13 -7.26 -2.44
C GLN A 628 -14.74 -8.32 -3.47
N LEU A 629 -14.86 -7.94 -4.74
CA LEU A 629 -14.72 -8.87 -5.84
C LEU A 629 -14.08 -8.17 -7.03
N LEU A 630 -13.13 -8.85 -7.66
CA LEU A 630 -12.71 -8.55 -9.01
C LEU A 630 -13.01 -9.78 -9.86
N ALA A 631 -13.65 -9.58 -11.01
CA ALA A 631 -13.85 -10.64 -11.98
C ALA A 631 -13.50 -10.10 -13.35
N ARG A 632 -12.69 -10.83 -14.09
CA ARG A 632 -12.21 -10.40 -15.41
C ARG A 632 -12.26 -11.55 -16.38
N VAL A 633 -12.69 -11.27 -17.61
CA VAL A 633 -12.63 -12.23 -18.72
C VAL A 633 -11.93 -11.51 -19.87
N GLY A 634 -10.94 -12.19 -20.44
CA GLY A 634 -10.19 -11.64 -21.55
C GLY A 634 -9.96 -12.64 -22.66
N TYR A 635 -9.62 -12.11 -23.83
CA TYR A 635 -9.30 -12.90 -25.00
C TYR A 635 -8.11 -12.27 -25.72
N ASP A 636 -7.17 -13.08 -26.13
CA ASP A 636 -6.06 -12.66 -26.96
C ASP A 636 -5.98 -13.61 -28.14
N GLN A 637 -6.00 -13.05 -29.35
CA GLN A 637 -5.94 -13.82 -30.58
C GLN A 637 -4.50 -14.22 -30.85
N VAL A 638 -4.28 -15.51 -31.05
CA VAL A 638 -2.99 -16.04 -31.45
C VAL A 638 -3.15 -16.63 -32.84
N GLY A 639 -2.32 -16.14 -33.76
CA GLY A 639 -2.33 -16.61 -35.13
C GLY A 639 -3.33 -15.89 -36.00
N GLY A 640 -3.14 -16.02 -37.31
CA GLY A 640 -4.01 -15.42 -38.29
C GLY A 640 -3.76 -13.93 -38.48
N PRO A 641 -4.61 -13.27 -39.27
CA PRO A 641 -4.41 -11.85 -39.56
C PRO A 641 -4.63 -10.93 -38.36
N LEU A 642 -5.33 -11.39 -37.33
CA LEU A 642 -5.56 -10.58 -36.14
C LEU A 642 -4.68 -11.01 -34.96
N ASP A 643 -3.60 -11.71 -35.23
CA ASP A 643 -2.65 -12.11 -34.20
C ASP A 643 -2.20 -10.89 -33.41
N GLY A 644 -2.28 -10.98 -32.09
CA GLY A 644 -1.89 -9.89 -31.23
C GLY A 644 -3.03 -8.97 -30.78
N LEU A 645 -4.23 -9.16 -31.36
CA LEU A 645 -5.40 -8.38 -30.95
C LEU A 645 -6.03 -9.04 -29.73
N GLY A 646 -6.37 -8.23 -28.73
CA GLY A 646 -7.00 -8.75 -27.53
C GLY A 646 -7.96 -7.77 -26.90
N ALA A 647 -8.69 -8.26 -25.93
CA ALA A 647 -9.66 -7.45 -25.20
C ALA A 647 -9.95 -8.08 -23.86
N PHE A 648 -10.38 -7.26 -22.91
CA PHE A 648 -10.92 -7.82 -21.66
C PHE A 648 -11.99 -6.90 -21.11
N VAL A 649 -12.83 -7.48 -20.28
CA VAL A 649 -13.84 -6.78 -19.50
C VAL A 649 -13.65 -7.20 -18.05
N GLU A 650 -13.72 -6.25 -17.15
CA GLU A 650 -13.60 -6.57 -15.73
C GLU A 650 -14.63 -5.78 -14.93
N THR A 651 -15.06 -6.39 -13.84
CA THR A 651 -15.91 -5.70 -12.88
C THR A 651 -15.24 -5.70 -11.51
N VAL A 652 -15.36 -4.58 -10.81
CA VAL A 652 -14.90 -4.41 -9.45
C VAL A 652 -16.12 -4.10 -8.60
N VAL A 653 -16.38 -4.93 -7.61
CA VAL A 653 -17.55 -4.79 -6.74
C VAL A 653 -17.07 -4.68 -5.32
N GLN A 654 -17.61 -3.72 -4.58
CA GLN A 654 -17.17 -3.50 -3.20
C GLN A 654 -18.36 -3.04 -2.37
N ASP A 655 -18.53 -3.65 -1.21
CA ASP A 655 -19.54 -3.20 -0.25
C ASP A 655 -19.21 -1.82 0.27
N GLY A 656 -20.22 -1.14 0.76
CA GLY A 656 -20.02 0.07 1.51
C GLY A 656 -19.35 -0.20 2.84
N VAL A 657 -18.89 0.86 3.48
CA VAL A 657 -18.18 0.78 4.74
C VAL A 657 -18.87 1.64 5.79
N LEU A 658 -18.71 1.23 7.03
CA LEU A 658 -19.08 2.08 8.16
C LEU A 658 -17.94 3.07 8.37
N ILE A 659 -18.28 4.30 8.78
CA ILE A 659 -17.26 5.32 8.94
C ILE A 659 -17.10 5.81 10.38
N ASP A 660 -17.86 5.25 11.33
CA ASP A 660 -17.74 5.62 12.73
C ASP A 660 -17.82 4.38 13.63
N ASN A 661 -17.23 4.46 14.80
CA ASN A 661 -17.16 3.33 15.71
C ASN A 661 -18.54 2.91 16.23
N GLY A 662 -19.48 3.82 16.27
CA GLY A 662 -20.83 3.50 16.69
C GLY A 662 -21.67 2.80 15.64
N ASN A 663 -21.13 2.68 14.43
CA ASN A 663 -21.79 2.06 13.28
C ASN A 663 -23.09 2.80 12.91
N ARG A 664 -23.07 4.13 13.04
CA ARG A 664 -24.23 4.96 12.75
C ARG A 664 -24.37 5.29 11.29
N LEU A 665 -23.26 5.39 10.57
CA LEU A 665 -23.26 5.86 9.19
C LEU A 665 -22.51 4.90 8.31
N ARG A 666 -23.16 4.49 7.20
CA ARG A 666 -22.58 3.57 6.22
C ARG A 666 -22.58 4.24 4.85
N THR A 667 -21.48 4.09 4.11
CA THR A 667 -21.44 4.52 2.73
C THR A 667 -22.06 3.46 1.82
N PRO A 668 -22.58 3.84 0.64
CA PRO A 668 -23.09 2.84 -0.29
C PRO A 668 -21.95 2.07 -0.96
N GLY A 669 -22.24 0.81 -1.30
CA GLY A 669 -21.32 0.03 -2.10
C GLY A 669 -21.41 0.37 -3.57
N TYR A 670 -20.59 -0.28 -4.38
CA TYR A 670 -20.58 0.02 -5.80
C TYR A 670 -20.13 -1.18 -6.63
N ALA A 671 -20.43 -1.09 -7.93
CA ALA A 671 -19.92 -2.01 -8.94
C ALA A 671 -19.47 -1.19 -10.13
N ILE A 672 -18.25 -1.40 -10.57
CA ILE A 672 -17.63 -0.64 -11.65
C ILE A 672 -17.25 -1.61 -12.76
N LEU A 673 -17.50 -1.20 -14.00
CA LEU A 673 -17.19 -2.02 -15.17
C LEU A 673 -16.12 -1.32 -16.00
N ASN A 674 -15.07 -2.04 -16.37
CA ASN A 674 -14.00 -1.54 -17.24
C ASN A 674 -13.89 -2.43 -18.47
N ALA A 675 -13.52 -1.83 -19.60
CA ALA A 675 -13.32 -2.55 -20.84
C ALA A 675 -12.03 -2.09 -21.50
N ASN A 676 -11.35 -3.03 -22.13
CA ASN A 676 -10.03 -2.76 -22.70
C ASN A 676 -9.90 -3.52 -24.02
N VAL A 677 -9.33 -2.86 -25.02
CA VAL A 677 -8.92 -3.51 -26.25
C VAL A 677 -7.46 -3.15 -26.51
N HIS A 678 -6.71 -4.10 -27.02
CA HIS A 678 -5.28 -3.88 -27.21
C HIS A 678 -4.79 -4.69 -28.40
N TYR A 679 -3.62 -4.27 -28.92
CA TYR A 679 -3.03 -4.88 -30.09
C TYR A 679 -1.53 -4.74 -29.99
N ALA A 680 -0.82 -5.83 -30.29
CA ALA A 680 0.63 -5.80 -30.32
C ALA A 680 1.10 -6.52 -31.58
N THR A 681 2.09 -5.95 -32.24
CA THR A 681 2.62 -6.52 -33.46
C THR A 681 4.13 -6.33 -33.53
N GLU A 682 4.76 -7.28 -34.17
CA GLU A 682 6.19 -7.17 -34.47
C GLU A 682 6.39 -6.22 -35.65
N LEU A 683 7.45 -5.43 -35.58
CA LEU A 683 7.81 -4.51 -36.65
C LEU A 683 9.10 -5.00 -37.32
N THR A 684 9.22 -4.71 -38.61
CA THR A 684 10.41 -5.09 -39.38
C THR A 684 10.94 -3.88 -40.09
N GLY A 685 12.23 -3.88 -40.36
CA GLY A 685 12.86 -2.89 -41.20
C GLY A 685 13.27 -1.60 -40.55
N GLY A 686 13.15 -1.51 -39.21
CA GLY A 686 13.55 -0.30 -38.51
C GLY A 686 14.21 -0.61 -37.20
N TYR A 687 14.46 0.40 -36.41
CA TYR A 687 15.01 0.25 -35.07
C TYR A 687 13.98 -0.34 -34.12
N ALA A 688 12.73 0.09 -34.24
CA ALA A 688 11.68 -0.42 -33.37
C ALA A 688 11.31 -1.84 -33.77
N LYS A 689 11.21 -2.73 -32.80
CA LYS A 689 10.96 -4.13 -33.05
C LYS A 689 9.53 -4.55 -32.74
N ARG A 690 8.84 -3.80 -31.90
CA ARG A 690 7.48 -4.16 -31.47
C ARG A 690 6.70 -2.90 -31.18
N LEU A 691 5.43 -2.93 -31.57
CA LEU A 691 4.48 -1.86 -31.28
C LEU A 691 3.33 -2.43 -30.48
N SER A 692 2.98 -1.77 -29.39
CA SER A 692 1.83 -2.16 -28.59
C SER A 692 0.91 -0.94 -28.45
N LEU A 693 -0.37 -1.20 -28.61
CA LEU A 693 -1.41 -0.16 -28.51
C LEU A 693 -2.49 -0.65 -27.57
N TYR A 694 -3.15 0.27 -26.84
CA TYR A 694 -4.34 -0.10 -26.09
C TYR A 694 -5.30 1.08 -26.01
N LEU A 695 -6.55 0.73 -25.77
CA LEU A 695 -7.60 1.69 -25.45
C LEU A 695 -8.41 1.09 -24.32
N GLU A 696 -8.57 1.83 -23.23
CA GLU A 696 -9.32 1.35 -22.08
C GLU A 696 -10.38 2.37 -21.71
N VAL A 697 -11.60 1.90 -21.51
CA VAL A 697 -12.68 2.70 -20.97
C VAL A 697 -12.91 2.24 -19.54
N ARG A 698 -12.73 3.14 -18.60
CA ARG A 698 -12.89 2.85 -17.19
C ARG A 698 -14.21 3.43 -16.72
N ASN A 699 -14.87 2.70 -15.81
CA ASN A 699 -16.20 3.07 -15.33
C ASN A 699 -17.14 3.24 -16.53
N LEU A 700 -17.28 2.17 -17.29
CA LEU A 700 -17.99 2.19 -18.57
C LEU A 700 -19.44 2.67 -18.42
N LEU A 701 -20.08 2.35 -17.32
CA LEU A 701 -21.48 2.72 -17.09
C LEU A 701 -21.63 4.07 -16.40
N ASP A 702 -20.52 4.78 -16.18
CA ASP A 702 -20.51 6.12 -15.58
C ASP A 702 -21.19 6.13 -14.22
N THR A 703 -20.87 5.15 -13.41
CA THR A 703 -21.43 5.02 -12.07
C THR A 703 -20.81 6.07 -11.16
N THR A 704 -21.65 6.74 -10.37
CA THR A 704 -21.16 7.65 -9.32
C THR A 704 -20.95 6.82 -8.06
N PHE A 705 -19.75 6.86 -7.52
CA PHE A 705 -19.42 6.00 -6.39
C PHE A 705 -18.43 6.68 -5.46
N ILE A 706 -18.33 6.16 -4.26
CA ILE A 706 -17.42 6.66 -3.23
C ILE A 706 -16.14 5.85 -3.30
N ALA A 707 -15.04 6.51 -3.68
CA ALA A 707 -13.75 5.84 -3.79
C ALA A 707 -13.01 5.81 -2.45
N SER A 708 -13.37 6.70 -1.54
CA SER A 708 -12.62 6.82 -0.28
C SER A 708 -13.50 7.48 0.76
N ALA A 709 -13.47 6.93 1.97
CA ALA A 709 -14.16 7.53 3.12
C ALA A 709 -13.26 7.39 4.33
N LEU A 710 -13.00 8.52 4.99
CA LEU A 710 -12.20 8.49 6.22
C LEU A 710 -13.03 8.03 7.39
N ASN A 711 -12.40 7.39 8.33
CA ASN A 711 -13.04 7.02 9.57
C ASN A 711 -13.11 8.22 10.50
N LEU A 712 -14.30 8.51 11.00
CA LEU A 712 -14.55 9.72 11.77
C LEU A 712 -14.87 9.38 13.22
N THR A 713 -14.51 10.32 14.09
CA THR A 713 -14.93 10.27 15.48
C THR A 713 -16.42 10.57 15.56
N SER A 714 -17.16 9.75 16.28
CA SER A 714 -18.57 10.01 16.54
C SER A 714 -18.72 11.27 17.39
N THR A 715 -19.88 11.87 17.36
CA THR A 715 -20.13 13.12 18.05
C THR A 715 -21.25 12.97 19.08
N LEU A 716 -21.22 13.84 20.08
CA LEU A 716 -22.24 13.94 21.10
C LEU A 716 -23.04 15.23 20.96
N SER A 717 -24.28 15.17 21.38
CA SER A 717 -25.07 16.38 21.59
C SER A 717 -24.61 17.06 22.86
N ARG A 718 -24.31 18.35 22.79
CA ARG A 718 -23.95 19.10 23.99
C ARG A 718 -25.12 19.23 24.95
N THR A 719 -26.35 19.13 24.43
CA THR A 719 -27.56 19.32 25.22
C THR A 719 -27.97 18.04 25.94
N THR A 720 -28.00 16.91 25.19
CA THR A 720 -28.51 15.67 25.75
C THR A 720 -27.44 14.76 26.29
N GLY A 721 -26.20 14.93 25.85
CA GLY A 721 -25.11 14.01 26.18
C GLY A 721 -25.18 12.69 25.46
N LEU A 722 -26.09 12.57 24.48
CA LEU A 722 -26.25 11.35 23.73
C LEU A 722 -25.52 11.44 22.40
N GLU A 723 -25.15 10.28 21.87
CA GLU A 723 -24.46 10.19 20.60
C GLU A 723 -25.38 10.66 19.48
N ASN A 724 -24.88 11.53 18.61
CA ASN A 724 -25.64 12.02 17.46
C ASN A 724 -25.90 10.89 16.47
N GLY A 725 -27.00 11.01 15.78
CA GLY A 725 -27.41 9.97 14.84
C GLY A 725 -26.78 10.13 13.46
N ALA A 726 -27.17 9.21 12.58
CA ALA A 726 -26.61 9.15 11.24
C ALA A 726 -26.84 10.45 10.45
N ALA A 727 -27.96 11.10 10.65
CA ALA A 727 -28.24 12.32 9.87
C ALA A 727 -27.25 13.44 10.21
N THR A 728 -26.91 13.58 11.49
CA THR A 728 -25.93 14.59 11.89
C THR A 728 -24.56 14.26 11.32
N LEU A 729 -24.17 12.99 11.41
CA LEU A 729 -22.88 12.59 10.83
C LEU A 729 -22.85 12.81 9.33
N ALA A 730 -23.93 12.48 8.64
CA ALA A 730 -23.98 12.66 7.19
C ALA A 730 -23.82 14.13 6.78
N GLY A 731 -24.28 15.04 7.62
CA GLY A 731 -24.18 16.45 7.32
C GLY A 731 -22.86 17.10 7.68
N THR A 732 -22.14 16.50 8.64
CA THR A 732 -20.96 17.15 9.17
C THR A 732 -19.65 16.46 8.85
N ALA A 733 -19.71 15.20 8.40
CA ALA A 733 -18.50 14.37 8.28
C ALA A 733 -17.83 14.57 6.93
N GLY A 734 -16.87 15.47 6.85
CA GLY A 734 -16.13 15.73 5.62
C GLY A 734 -15.09 14.67 5.36
N SER A 735 -15.52 13.50 4.90
CA SER A 735 -14.65 12.34 4.79
C SER A 735 -14.65 11.70 3.40
N ILE A 736 -15.49 12.15 2.48
CA ILE A 736 -15.82 11.40 1.27
C ILE A 736 -15.10 11.96 0.05
N LEU A 737 -14.48 11.07 -0.74
CA LEU A 737 -14.02 11.40 -2.08
C LEU A 737 -14.76 10.52 -3.07
N ALA A 738 -15.30 11.14 -4.12
CA ALA A 738 -15.94 10.39 -5.19
C ALA A 738 -14.90 9.71 -6.07
N GLY A 739 -15.30 8.59 -6.66
CA GLY A 739 -14.47 7.93 -7.64
C GLY A 739 -14.51 8.59 -8.99
N ALA A 740 -13.61 8.19 -9.85
CA ALA A 740 -13.50 8.79 -11.18
C ALA A 740 -14.73 8.45 -12.03
N PRO A 741 -15.28 9.43 -12.75
CA PRO A 741 -16.34 9.14 -13.70
C PRO A 741 -15.80 8.37 -14.90
N ARG A 742 -16.70 8.00 -15.82
CA ARG A 742 -16.24 7.32 -17.03
C ARG A 742 -15.13 8.11 -17.70
N ASN A 743 -14.08 7.39 -18.07
CA ASN A 743 -12.96 8.03 -18.75
C ASN A 743 -12.32 7.03 -19.70
N VAL A 744 -11.59 7.55 -20.67
CA VAL A 744 -10.96 6.77 -21.72
C VAL A 744 -9.48 7.09 -21.73
N VAL A 745 -8.67 6.05 -21.77
CA VAL A 745 -7.22 6.22 -21.86
C VAL A 745 -6.69 5.37 -23.01
N GLY A 746 -5.84 5.97 -23.84
CA GLY A 746 -5.16 5.24 -24.89
C GLY A 746 -3.65 5.29 -24.66
N GLY A 747 -2.96 4.24 -25.10
CA GLY A 747 -1.55 4.17 -24.92
C GLY A 747 -0.83 3.52 -26.10
N LEU A 748 0.43 3.86 -26.23
CA LEU A 748 1.29 3.36 -27.29
C LEU A 748 2.67 3.07 -26.68
N LYS A 749 3.21 1.91 -27.01
CA LYS A 749 4.54 1.53 -26.53
C LYS A 749 5.35 0.98 -27.70
N LEU A 750 6.58 1.41 -27.80
CA LEU A 750 7.53 0.89 -28.78
C LEU A 750 8.64 0.17 -28.04
N THR A 751 9.03 -0.97 -28.56
CA THR A 751 10.15 -1.75 -28.01
C THR A 751 11.24 -1.79 -29.08
N PHE A 752 12.45 -1.50 -28.66
CA PHE A 752 13.60 -1.44 -29.56
C PHE A 752 14.55 -2.59 -29.34
#